data_505de3f1b1e1bb64d4bc597ddb873b08
#
_entry.id   505de3f1b1e1bb64d4bc597ddb873b08
#
_cell.length_a   1.000
_cell.length_b   1.000
_cell.length_c   1.000
_cell.angle_alpha   90.00
_cell.angle_beta   90.00
_cell.angle_gamma   90.00
#
_symmetry.space_group_name_H-M   'P 1'
#
loop_
_entity.id
_entity.type
_entity.pdbx_description
1 polymer ?
#
loop_
_entity_poly.entity_id
_entity_poly.type
_entity_poly.pdbx_seq_one_letter_code
_entity_poly.pdbx_strand_id
1 'polypeptide(L)'
;MRKKSTRLLSAALAVCMTVTVLPMSAFASGEEELKSDVSPQKTTAEQSEETGGVTGDVVINEAFPDQVFREFVKQYDNNNDGKLSQDELAAVTEMDLDPYDVPYDKPYRGEKISSLKGIEHFTSLKNLNCKLNLLTELDVSKNPALESLDCSYNQLRALDVSNNLALKELNCCGSNNGSYKLSALDVSNCPALEKLNCKGNELSTLDVSKNSELNSLDCEGNHLSALDVSKNSELNSLNCGDNKLSALNVSNNSKLTILGCWDNKLSELDLRNNSALEQLTCYSNQLSELDVSQNKALKLLNCGYNLLSELNVSQNLVLEALYCDSNQLSELDVSQNKALEGLICRRNQLSALDLSNNQKLSAHLYCDSNQLTSLNLGERYFEFFSCNGNSYDIVVDETNCYDLSKLPGKFDASKVMDLHGGTLDKENNILTVDKNATEITYTYNCGTYINSGNIIKAKCKLNVTHHTHHYGDWLHDEAYHWHECTDHDCPEPEESVKDKAEHTFDDNAKDKDCNTCGYVRPLYTVTTGENVTAKLEDEVLNAPVAADTKVHLTATVPDGQHFIGWTVMVGDEEQKADNFLTQDKNDPTKATFTMPAENVEIKANFASNPTLNPTLRVGDHVTATIEGSDASVPSGSTVPVGETVHLTAIAPEGQHFTGWTVKVGSEEQKADTFLTPDKNDPTKATFTMPSKNVEVTANFAEDSIPEPDPVGPSDTGNIQGAISAVVIGAAAGAIIYEAGTGIYRVINMPGIPMPSNRIELAELLWEHAGKPEPVSTALYSDIDEGDTDAQKAARWAVEQDLMKDDADNNKFHPAFPVSKLRTCLTWNAAKEKGLFDKTEE
;
A
#
# COMPACT_ATOMS: atom_id res chain seq x y z
N MET A 1 33.55 6.55 18.36
CA MET A 1 32.53 6.60 17.31
C MET A 1 31.22 7.20 17.80
N ARG A 2 30.75 7.00 19.07
CA ARG A 2 29.50 7.60 19.59
C ARG A 2 29.45 9.15 19.65
N LYS A 3 30.59 9.84 19.69
CA LYS A 3 30.60 11.31 19.74
C LYS A 3 30.48 12.03 18.39
N LYS A 4 30.57 11.31 17.25
CA LYS A 4 30.47 11.94 15.91
C LYS A 4 29.02 11.92 15.38
N SER A 5 28.21 10.93 15.74
CA SER A 5 26.80 10.88 15.30
C SER A 5 25.96 11.95 16.01
N THR A 6 26.20 12.15 17.33
CA THR A 6 25.48 13.16 18.10
C THR A 6 25.75 14.61 17.64
N ARG A 7 26.94 14.87 17.05
CA ARG A 7 27.27 16.21 16.51
C ARG A 7 26.60 16.49 15.15
N LEU A 8 26.38 15.46 14.33
CA LEU A 8 25.65 15.60 13.06
C LEU A 8 24.15 15.79 13.30
N LEU A 9 23.57 15.06 14.26
CA LEU A 9 22.15 15.25 14.64
C LEU A 9 21.93 16.65 15.25
N SER A 10 22.82 17.10 16.12
CA SER A 10 22.70 18.45 16.72
C SER A 10 22.92 19.58 15.72
N ALA A 11 23.71 19.38 14.65
CA ALA A 11 23.85 20.37 13.59
C ALA A 11 22.59 20.45 12.71
N ALA A 12 21.96 19.32 12.39
CA ALA A 12 20.69 19.29 11.68
C ALA A 12 19.54 19.88 12.52
N LEU A 13 19.53 19.63 13.84
CA LEU A 13 18.58 20.25 14.77
C LEU A 13 18.76 21.77 14.90
N ALA A 14 20.02 22.26 14.92
CA ALA A 14 20.28 23.70 15.01
C ALA A 14 19.73 24.46 13.79
N VAL A 15 19.74 23.86 12.61
CA VAL A 15 19.17 24.44 11.39
C VAL A 15 17.62 24.43 11.44
N CYS A 16 17.00 23.37 12.03
CA CYS A 16 15.54 23.32 12.19
C CYS A 16 15.00 24.23 13.33
N MET A 17 15.79 24.47 14.40
CA MET A 17 15.32 25.27 15.55
C MET A 17 15.38 26.78 15.34
N THR A 18 16.16 27.29 14.40
CA THR A 18 16.25 28.75 14.15
C THR A 18 15.10 29.32 13.30
N VAL A 19 14.22 28.48 12.75
CA VAL A 19 13.11 28.90 11.88
C VAL A 19 11.75 28.92 12.60
N THR A 20 11.62 28.46 13.85
CA THR A 20 10.31 28.24 14.50
C THR A 20 9.85 29.28 15.51
N VAL A 21 10.42 30.51 15.54
CA VAL A 21 9.89 31.55 16.44
C VAL A 21 9.80 32.88 15.70
N LEU A 22 8.75 33.08 14.89
CA LEU A 22 8.17 34.40 14.67
C LEU A 22 6.65 34.27 14.47
N PRO A 23 5.83 35.11 15.10
CA PRO A 23 4.36 35.03 15.02
C PRO A 23 3.86 35.58 13.68
N MET A 24 2.93 34.85 13.08
CA MET A 24 2.13 35.36 11.96
C MET A 24 1.27 36.55 12.43
N SER A 25 1.56 37.75 11.92
CA SER A 25 0.59 38.83 11.91
C SER A 25 0.26 39.18 10.44
N ALA A 26 -1.01 39.16 10.17
CA ALA A 26 -1.67 39.43 8.92
C ALA A 26 -1.20 40.72 8.22
N PHE A 27 -1.03 40.62 6.90
CA PHE A 27 -1.33 41.74 6.01
C PHE A 27 -2.12 41.24 4.81
N ALA A 28 -3.33 41.79 4.73
CA ALA A 28 -4.22 41.69 3.58
C ALA A 28 -4.04 42.95 2.71
N SER A 29 -4.20 42.72 1.41
CA SER A 29 -4.68 43.63 0.39
C SER A 29 -3.81 44.82 -0.09
N GLY A 30 -3.68 44.89 -1.40
CA GLY A 30 -3.36 46.07 -2.16
C GLY A 30 -2.80 45.76 -3.55
N GLU A 31 -3.69 45.44 -4.48
CA GLU A 31 -3.40 45.53 -5.92
C GLU A 31 -3.18 46.98 -6.32
N GLU A 32 -2.09 47.26 -6.99
CA GLU A 32 -2.03 48.33 -7.99
C GLU A 32 -1.03 47.96 -9.11
N GLU A 33 -1.58 47.77 -10.30
CA GLU A 33 -0.83 47.65 -11.55
C GLU A 33 -0.11 48.94 -11.85
N LEU A 34 1.19 48.86 -12.10
CA LEU A 34 1.90 49.88 -12.87
C LEU A 34 2.78 49.21 -13.91
N LYS A 35 2.25 49.21 -15.13
CA LYS A 35 3.01 48.93 -16.36
C LYS A 35 4.03 50.04 -16.57
N SER A 36 5.30 49.69 -16.75
CA SER A 36 6.23 50.53 -17.45
C SER A 36 7.09 49.68 -18.41
N ASP A 37 6.79 49.82 -19.67
CA ASP A 37 7.63 49.42 -20.79
C ASP A 37 9.00 50.12 -20.70
N VAL A 38 10.07 49.35 -20.59
CA VAL A 38 11.41 49.81 -20.97
C VAL A 38 12.09 48.69 -21.73
N SER A 39 12.10 48.83 -23.06
CA SER A 39 13.00 48.08 -23.96
C SER A 39 14.46 48.37 -23.62
N PRO A 40 15.37 47.41 -23.61
CA PRO A 40 16.79 47.69 -23.51
C PRO A 40 17.31 48.22 -24.85
N GLN A 41 17.78 49.43 -24.83
CA GLN A 41 18.58 49.96 -25.92
C GLN A 41 19.94 49.23 -25.98
N LYS A 42 20.20 48.61 -27.09
CA LYS A 42 21.49 48.14 -27.52
C LYS A 42 22.44 49.32 -27.72
N THR A 43 23.37 49.55 -26.78
CA THR A 43 24.55 50.38 -27.02
C THR A 43 25.60 49.50 -27.69
N THR A 44 25.82 49.77 -28.96
CA THR A 44 27.02 49.33 -29.70
C THR A 44 28.22 50.06 -29.13
N ALA A 45 29.05 49.35 -28.39
CA ALA A 45 30.44 49.78 -28.11
C ALA A 45 31.34 49.19 -29.20
N GLU A 46 32.02 50.11 -29.86
CA GLU A 46 33.02 49.82 -30.87
C GLU A 46 34.12 48.89 -30.28
N GLN A 47 34.40 47.81 -31.00
CA GLN A 47 35.56 46.98 -30.77
C GLN A 47 36.81 47.72 -31.19
N SER A 48 37.68 47.99 -30.23
CA SER A 48 39.12 48.13 -30.48
C SER A 48 39.76 46.81 -30.03
N GLU A 49 40.12 45.97 -31.02
CA GLU A 49 41.02 44.88 -30.84
C GLU A 49 42.41 45.44 -30.46
N GLU A 50 42.77 45.38 -29.20
CA GLU A 50 44.17 45.36 -28.78
C GLU A 50 44.56 43.96 -28.33
N THR A 51 45.06 43.17 -29.26
CA THR A 51 45.90 42.01 -28.98
C THR A 51 47.25 42.50 -28.53
N GLY A 52 47.40 42.90 -27.27
CA GLY A 52 48.67 43.21 -26.67
C GLY A 52 48.84 42.39 -25.40
N GLY A 53 49.54 41.27 -25.48
CA GLY A 53 50.07 40.61 -24.26
C GLY A 53 50.86 41.63 -23.49
N VAL A 54 50.41 41.96 -22.28
CA VAL A 54 51.16 42.80 -21.34
C VAL A 54 52.37 41.97 -20.86
N THR A 55 53.52 42.23 -21.46
CA THR A 55 54.81 41.61 -21.18
C THR A 55 55.62 42.44 -20.20
N GLY A 56 55.00 42.98 -19.17
CA GLY A 56 55.65 43.78 -18.15
C GLY A 56 55.17 43.46 -16.74
N ASP A 57 56.01 43.79 -15.75
CA ASP A 57 55.69 43.71 -14.34
C ASP A 57 54.43 44.56 -14.01
N VAL A 58 53.58 44.06 -13.14
CA VAL A 58 52.36 44.75 -12.69
C VAL A 58 52.66 45.61 -11.50
N VAL A 59 52.51 46.92 -11.58
CA VAL A 59 52.72 47.88 -10.49
C VAL A 59 51.58 47.75 -9.50
N ILE A 60 51.88 47.33 -8.27
CA ILE A 60 50.82 46.97 -7.25
C ILE A 60 49.93 48.17 -6.96
N ASN A 61 50.49 49.34 -6.74
CA ASN A 61 49.74 50.56 -6.41
C ASN A 61 48.82 51.08 -7.51
N GLU A 62 49.07 50.69 -8.73
CA GLU A 62 48.29 51.13 -9.91
C GLU A 62 47.23 50.08 -10.30
N ALA A 63 47.60 48.83 -10.25
CA ALA A 63 46.76 47.72 -10.74
C ALA A 63 45.68 47.32 -9.75
N PHE A 64 45.91 47.53 -8.43
CA PHE A 64 44.98 47.09 -7.38
C PHE A 64 44.37 48.29 -6.63
N PRO A 65 43.29 48.87 -7.08
CA PRO A 65 42.73 50.11 -6.53
C PRO A 65 42.13 49.93 -5.14
N ASP A 66 41.54 48.77 -4.82
CA ASP A 66 41.05 48.45 -3.47
C ASP A 66 42.22 48.36 -2.47
N GLN A 67 42.17 49.13 -1.36
CA GLN A 67 43.24 49.21 -0.45
C GLN A 67 43.51 47.88 0.29
N VAL A 68 42.44 47.17 0.68
CA VAL A 68 42.53 45.89 1.41
C VAL A 68 43.12 44.83 0.50
N PHE A 69 42.59 44.75 -0.74
CA PHE A 69 43.09 43.79 -1.72
C PHE A 69 44.54 44.06 -2.10
N ARG A 70 44.90 45.35 -2.27
CA ARG A 70 46.28 45.75 -2.53
C ARG A 70 47.25 45.37 -1.39
N GLU A 71 46.86 45.58 -0.13
CA GLU A 71 47.69 45.14 1.02
C GLU A 71 47.80 43.61 1.05
N PHE A 72 46.75 42.87 0.70
CA PHE A 72 46.79 41.42 0.58
C PHE A 72 47.77 40.95 -0.50
N VAL A 73 47.72 41.55 -1.68
CA VAL A 73 48.54 41.17 -2.83
C VAL A 73 50.02 41.39 -2.62
N LYS A 74 50.45 42.32 -1.78
CA LYS A 74 51.86 42.58 -1.43
C LYS A 74 52.60 41.33 -0.91
N GLN A 75 51.93 40.34 -0.39
CA GLN A 75 52.58 39.11 0.04
C GLN A 75 53.21 38.30 -1.09
N TYR A 76 52.78 38.53 -2.33
CA TYR A 76 53.29 37.88 -3.55
C TYR A 76 54.49 38.61 -4.17
N ASP A 77 54.77 39.85 -3.73
CA ASP A 77 55.94 40.63 -4.13
C ASP A 77 57.14 40.14 -3.30
N ASN A 78 57.85 39.14 -3.80
CA ASN A 78 58.90 38.43 -3.06
C ASN A 78 60.19 39.26 -2.93
N ASN A 79 60.43 40.16 -3.85
CA ASN A 79 61.61 41.02 -3.88
C ASN A 79 61.37 42.40 -3.28
N ASN A 80 60.10 42.73 -2.92
CA ASN A 80 59.66 44.00 -2.29
C ASN A 80 59.96 45.23 -3.16
N ASP A 81 59.88 45.09 -4.48
CA ASP A 81 60.10 46.21 -5.40
C ASP A 81 58.81 47.01 -5.76
N GLY A 82 57.68 46.62 -5.17
CA GLY A 82 56.35 47.24 -5.40
C GLY A 82 55.68 46.82 -6.70
N LYS A 83 56.18 45.76 -7.33
CA LYS A 83 55.60 45.19 -8.54
C LYS A 83 55.43 43.69 -8.38
N LEU A 84 54.63 43.10 -9.25
CA LEU A 84 54.52 41.67 -9.45
C LEU A 84 55.09 41.32 -10.83
N SER A 85 56.15 40.53 -10.86
CA SER A 85 56.70 39.96 -12.08
C SER A 85 55.76 38.87 -12.66
N GLN A 86 55.97 38.48 -13.91
CA GLN A 86 55.16 37.38 -14.51
C GLN A 86 55.38 36.06 -13.77
N ASP A 87 56.57 35.80 -13.22
CA ASP A 87 56.85 34.60 -12.47
C ASP A 87 56.13 34.61 -11.11
N GLU A 88 56.05 35.73 -10.41
CA GLU A 88 55.32 35.91 -9.17
C GLU A 88 53.81 35.76 -9.41
N LEU A 89 53.27 36.37 -10.46
CA LEU A 89 51.86 36.23 -10.84
C LEU A 89 51.52 34.76 -11.20
N ALA A 90 52.37 34.09 -11.98
CA ALA A 90 52.19 32.72 -12.39
C ALA A 90 52.29 31.70 -11.25
N ALA A 91 53.03 32.04 -10.19
CA ALA A 91 53.19 31.22 -9.00
C ALA A 91 51.93 31.21 -8.10
N VAL A 92 51.02 32.18 -8.26
CA VAL A 92 49.77 32.28 -7.47
C VAL A 92 48.71 31.38 -8.07
N THR A 93 48.48 30.25 -7.47
CA THR A 93 47.42 29.30 -7.86
C THR A 93 46.23 29.30 -6.91
N GLU A 94 46.40 29.85 -5.73
CA GLU A 94 45.36 29.91 -4.69
C GLU A 94 45.33 31.30 -4.06
N MET A 95 44.11 31.78 -3.75
CA MET A 95 43.90 33.06 -3.11
C MET A 95 42.73 32.99 -2.14
N ASP A 96 42.99 33.15 -0.86
CA ASP A 96 41.96 33.17 0.18
C ASP A 96 41.85 34.61 0.72
N LEU A 97 40.71 35.24 0.41
CA LEU A 97 40.34 36.61 0.76
C LEU A 97 39.21 36.67 1.79
N ASP A 98 38.95 35.58 2.53
CA ASP A 98 37.97 35.60 3.63
C ASP A 98 38.51 36.53 4.73
N PRO A 99 37.85 37.65 5.05
CA PRO A 99 38.32 38.61 6.02
C PRO A 99 38.51 38.02 7.43
N TYR A 100 37.84 36.91 7.74
CA TYR A 100 37.91 36.26 9.07
C TYR A 100 38.93 35.14 9.14
N ASP A 101 39.40 34.61 8.00
CA ASP A 101 40.42 33.56 7.95
C ASP A 101 41.85 34.08 7.81
N VAL A 102 41.99 35.40 7.69
CA VAL A 102 43.27 36.08 7.67
C VAL A 102 43.98 35.93 9.03
N PRO A 103 45.33 35.65 9.07
CA PRO A 103 46.11 35.57 10.31
C PRO A 103 45.97 36.81 11.18
N TYR A 104 45.98 36.61 12.52
CA TYR A 104 45.76 37.66 13.52
C TYR A 104 46.75 38.82 13.45
N ASP A 105 47.93 38.62 12.91
CA ASP A 105 49.01 39.59 12.78
C ASP A 105 48.92 40.48 11.53
N LYS A 106 47.94 40.18 10.64
CA LYS A 106 47.78 40.95 9.41
C LYS A 106 46.90 42.19 9.65
N PRO A 107 47.29 43.37 9.11
CA PRO A 107 46.57 44.63 9.34
C PRO A 107 45.21 44.70 8.71
N TYR A 108 44.92 43.87 7.71
CA TYR A 108 43.67 43.84 6.96
C TYR A 108 42.68 42.75 7.47
N ARG A 109 43.01 42.12 8.63
CA ARG A 109 42.09 41.15 9.21
C ARG A 109 40.74 41.77 9.61
N GLY A 110 39.68 41.21 9.14
CA GLY A 110 38.31 41.68 9.37
C GLY A 110 37.89 42.86 8.48
N GLU A 111 38.85 43.43 7.71
CA GLU A 111 38.57 44.44 6.72
C GLU A 111 38.01 43.78 5.44
N LYS A 112 37.01 44.42 4.83
CA LYS A 112 36.32 43.87 3.69
C LYS A 112 36.71 44.51 2.38
N ILE A 113 36.95 43.71 1.38
CA ILE A 113 37.30 44.11 0.04
C ILE A 113 36.03 44.53 -0.69
N SER A 114 36.07 45.68 -1.39
CA SER A 114 34.99 46.22 -2.18
C SER A 114 35.18 45.99 -3.69
N SER A 115 36.42 45.74 -4.15
CA SER A 115 36.72 45.47 -5.55
C SER A 115 37.92 44.55 -5.70
N LEU A 116 37.78 43.55 -6.58
CA LEU A 116 38.90 42.67 -6.98
C LEU A 116 39.50 43.08 -8.33
N LYS A 117 39.38 44.35 -8.76
CA LYS A 117 40.11 44.84 -9.90
C LYS A 117 41.57 44.61 -9.74
N GLY A 118 42.25 44.01 -10.77
CA GLY A 118 43.61 43.49 -10.71
C GLY A 118 43.69 41.97 -10.61
N ILE A 119 42.61 41.27 -10.28
CA ILE A 119 42.55 39.81 -10.24
C ILE A 119 42.84 39.17 -11.58
N GLU A 120 42.57 39.89 -12.68
CA GLU A 120 42.82 39.52 -14.08
C GLU A 120 44.27 39.24 -14.40
N HIS A 121 45.18 39.73 -13.55
CA HIS A 121 46.63 39.46 -13.72
C HIS A 121 47.04 38.07 -13.26
N PHE A 122 46.26 37.42 -12.37
CA PHE A 122 46.57 36.11 -11.83
C PHE A 122 45.97 34.99 -12.72
N THR A 123 46.47 34.87 -13.95
CA THR A 123 45.94 33.93 -14.97
C THR A 123 46.13 32.45 -14.61
N SER A 124 47.03 32.12 -13.68
CA SER A 124 47.27 30.75 -13.18
C SER A 124 46.39 30.38 -11.98
N LEU A 125 45.54 31.33 -11.52
CA LEU A 125 44.71 31.14 -10.32
C LEU A 125 43.71 30.00 -10.53
N LYS A 126 43.75 29.01 -9.66
CA LYS A 126 42.88 27.84 -9.65
C LYS A 126 41.79 27.93 -8.58
N ASN A 127 42.15 28.44 -7.42
CA ASN A 127 41.24 28.52 -6.27
C ASN A 127 41.14 30.00 -5.81
N LEU A 128 39.93 30.54 -5.88
CA LEU A 128 39.61 31.87 -5.39
C LEU A 128 38.52 31.80 -4.33
N ASN A 129 38.85 32.10 -3.09
CA ASN A 129 37.89 32.34 -2.03
C ASN A 129 37.85 33.85 -1.72
N CYS A 130 36.75 34.49 -2.14
CA CYS A 130 36.50 35.92 -1.86
C CYS A 130 35.18 36.13 -1.10
N LYS A 131 34.71 35.12 -0.37
CA LYS A 131 33.47 35.17 0.41
C LYS A 131 33.49 36.25 1.50
N LEU A 132 32.29 36.65 1.97
CA LEU A 132 32.06 37.57 3.09
C LEU A 132 32.62 38.97 2.89
N ASN A 133 32.83 39.42 1.64
CA ASN A 133 33.34 40.76 1.28
C ASN A 133 32.20 41.72 0.88
N LEU A 134 32.51 42.84 0.24
CA LEU A 134 31.54 43.85 -0.21
C LEU A 134 31.52 44.00 -1.73
N LEU A 135 31.91 42.94 -2.45
CA LEU A 135 31.98 42.98 -3.92
C LEU A 135 30.61 43.25 -4.54
N THR A 136 30.49 44.26 -5.34
CA THR A 136 29.26 44.56 -6.14
C THR A 136 29.37 44.05 -7.56
N GLU A 137 30.59 43.75 -8.03
CA GLU A 137 30.95 43.16 -9.31
C GLU A 137 32.12 42.20 -9.12
N LEU A 138 32.23 41.19 -9.98
CA LEU A 138 33.37 40.26 -9.98
C LEU A 138 33.60 39.83 -11.43
N ASP A 139 34.73 40.19 -12.00
CA ASP A 139 35.19 39.78 -13.32
C ASP A 139 36.31 38.74 -13.18
N VAL A 140 36.00 37.50 -13.48
CA VAL A 140 36.94 36.34 -13.49
C VAL A 140 37.22 35.84 -14.91
N SER A 141 36.85 36.64 -15.95
CA SER A 141 36.95 36.26 -17.38
C SER A 141 38.40 36.02 -17.84
N LYS A 142 39.37 36.58 -17.09
CA LYS A 142 40.81 36.43 -17.36
C LYS A 142 41.48 35.39 -16.46
N ASN A 143 40.71 34.66 -15.68
CA ASN A 143 41.22 33.57 -14.81
C ASN A 143 40.72 32.21 -15.31
N PRO A 144 41.11 31.77 -16.53
CA PRO A 144 40.56 30.56 -17.16
C PRO A 144 40.98 29.27 -16.47
N ALA A 145 41.99 29.31 -15.62
CA ALA A 145 42.47 28.17 -14.87
C ALA A 145 41.66 27.90 -13.58
N LEU A 146 40.65 28.74 -13.25
CA LEU A 146 39.82 28.57 -12.06
C LEU A 146 39.12 27.22 -12.06
N GLU A 147 39.44 26.46 -11.00
CA GLU A 147 38.81 25.18 -10.67
C GLU A 147 37.80 25.35 -9.52
N SER A 148 38.04 26.28 -8.58
CA SER A 148 37.14 26.58 -7.44
C SER A 148 36.97 28.08 -7.26
N LEU A 149 35.67 28.51 -7.15
CA LEU A 149 35.32 29.91 -6.87
C LEU A 149 34.32 29.96 -5.72
N ASP A 150 34.68 30.56 -4.61
CA ASP A 150 33.76 30.97 -3.54
C ASP A 150 33.65 32.50 -3.49
N CYS A 151 32.53 33.01 -4.01
CA CYS A 151 32.18 34.44 -3.98
C CYS A 151 30.93 34.69 -3.12
N SER A 152 30.59 33.77 -2.25
CA SER A 152 29.37 33.80 -1.41
C SER A 152 29.39 35.01 -0.44
N TYR A 153 28.18 35.40 -0.01
CA TYR A 153 27.98 36.50 0.94
C TYR A 153 28.62 37.82 0.51
N ASN A 154 28.60 38.15 -0.75
CA ASN A 154 28.94 39.43 -1.34
C ASN A 154 27.70 40.25 -1.69
N GLN A 155 27.87 41.29 -2.49
CA GLN A 155 26.81 42.19 -2.96
C GLN A 155 26.59 42.08 -4.49
N LEU A 156 26.89 40.89 -5.04
CA LEU A 156 26.81 40.66 -6.47
C LEU A 156 25.33 40.61 -6.91
N ARG A 157 25.05 41.28 -8.04
CA ARG A 157 23.75 41.18 -8.73
C ARG A 157 23.82 40.36 -10.02
N ALA A 158 25.02 40.13 -10.52
CA ALA A 158 25.32 39.32 -11.70
C ALA A 158 26.68 38.64 -11.48
N LEU A 159 26.87 37.48 -12.07
CA LEU A 159 28.10 36.72 -12.09
C LEU A 159 28.23 36.04 -13.43
N ASP A 160 29.33 36.32 -14.14
CA ASP A 160 29.68 35.70 -15.41
C ASP A 160 30.86 34.75 -15.19
N VAL A 161 30.63 33.45 -15.39
CA VAL A 161 31.64 32.39 -15.33
C VAL A 161 31.86 31.71 -16.70
N SER A 162 31.38 32.33 -17.77
CA SER A 162 31.38 31.75 -19.14
C SER A 162 32.79 31.40 -19.65
N ASN A 163 33.85 32.06 -19.12
CA ASN A 163 35.24 31.79 -19.49
C ASN A 163 35.98 30.83 -18.55
N ASN A 164 35.32 30.36 -17.49
CA ASN A 164 35.94 29.50 -16.46
C ASN A 164 35.63 28.03 -16.73
N LEU A 165 36.05 27.52 -17.88
CA LEU A 165 35.74 26.17 -18.38
C LEU A 165 36.24 25.03 -17.50
N ALA A 166 37.26 25.29 -16.66
CA ALA A 166 37.84 24.34 -15.75
C ALA A 166 37.12 24.28 -14.35
N LEU A 167 36.07 25.10 -14.17
CA LEU A 167 35.41 25.26 -12.90
C LEU A 167 34.71 23.98 -12.46
N LYS A 168 35.08 23.48 -11.28
CA LYS A 168 34.54 22.28 -10.63
C LYS A 168 33.65 22.64 -9.44
N GLU A 169 34.00 23.68 -8.72
CA GLU A 169 33.25 24.12 -7.55
C GLU A 169 32.89 25.61 -7.68
N LEU A 170 31.60 25.93 -7.60
CA LEU A 170 31.09 27.29 -7.57
C LEU A 170 30.19 27.49 -6.36
N ASN A 171 30.61 28.39 -5.46
CA ASN A 171 29.80 28.88 -4.36
C ASN A 171 29.50 30.36 -4.54
N CYS A 172 28.27 30.68 -4.92
CA CYS A 172 27.78 32.04 -5.06
C CYS A 172 26.54 32.29 -4.18
N CYS A 173 26.51 31.63 -3.00
CA CYS A 173 25.43 31.77 -2.04
C CYS A 173 25.19 33.24 -1.68
N GLY A 174 23.94 33.67 -1.77
CA GLY A 174 23.50 35.00 -1.40
C GLY A 174 23.40 35.20 0.12
N SER A 175 23.21 36.44 0.54
CA SER A 175 22.96 36.77 1.95
C SER A 175 21.47 36.69 2.27
N ASN A 176 21.05 35.95 3.30
CA ASN A 176 19.65 35.84 3.72
C ASN A 176 18.99 37.19 4.07
N ASN A 177 19.77 38.19 4.43
CA ASN A 177 19.31 39.51 4.88
C ASN A 177 19.69 40.63 3.92
N GLY A 178 20.22 40.31 2.73
CA GLY A 178 20.80 41.32 1.83
C GLY A 178 19.86 41.67 0.66
N SER A 179 19.91 42.96 0.26
CA SER A 179 19.22 43.45 -0.95
C SER A 179 19.99 43.11 -2.26
N TYR A 180 21.08 42.36 -2.14
CA TYR A 180 21.96 42.04 -3.26
C TYR A 180 21.91 40.55 -3.51
N LYS A 181 21.28 40.16 -4.59
CA LYS A 181 21.06 38.75 -4.96
C LYS A 181 21.17 38.60 -6.46
N LEU A 182 21.69 37.46 -6.89
CA LEU A 182 21.71 37.09 -8.29
C LEU A 182 20.29 36.83 -8.77
N SER A 183 19.88 37.49 -9.88
CA SER A 183 18.60 37.24 -10.53
C SER A 183 18.70 36.23 -11.66
N ALA A 184 19.90 35.93 -12.16
CA ALA A 184 20.21 34.91 -13.14
C ALA A 184 21.63 34.34 -12.91
N LEU A 185 21.82 33.08 -13.29
CA LEU A 185 23.11 32.40 -13.28
C LEU A 185 23.18 31.44 -14.45
N ASP A 186 24.20 31.61 -15.31
CA ASP A 186 24.47 30.71 -16.44
C ASP A 186 25.75 29.92 -16.15
N VAL A 187 25.63 28.60 -16.01
CA VAL A 187 26.74 27.65 -15.79
C VAL A 187 26.94 26.73 -17.00
N SER A 188 26.29 27.01 -18.12
CA SER A 188 26.31 26.13 -19.31
C SER A 188 27.72 25.93 -19.90
N ASN A 189 28.64 26.90 -19.69
CA ASN A 189 30.02 26.82 -20.11
C ASN A 189 30.98 26.23 -19.05
N CYS A 190 30.45 25.65 -17.95
CA CYS A 190 31.24 24.99 -16.90
C CYS A 190 30.99 23.48 -16.91
N PRO A 191 31.39 22.72 -17.95
CA PRO A 191 31.07 21.29 -18.08
C PRO A 191 31.69 20.41 -17.01
N ALA A 192 32.78 20.85 -16.38
CA ALA A 192 33.50 20.14 -15.32
C ALA A 192 32.88 20.39 -13.90
N LEU A 193 31.78 21.13 -13.82
CA LEU A 193 31.20 21.54 -12.54
C LEU A 193 30.67 20.32 -11.78
N GLU A 194 31.27 20.09 -10.60
CA GLU A 194 30.94 19.01 -9.68
C GLU A 194 30.05 19.50 -8.53
N LYS A 195 30.28 20.74 -8.07
CA LYS A 195 29.51 21.32 -6.96
C LYS A 195 29.04 22.74 -7.29
N LEU A 196 27.75 22.94 -7.14
CA LEU A 196 27.12 24.25 -7.27
C LEU A 196 26.31 24.60 -6.03
N ASN A 197 26.70 25.72 -5.39
CA ASN A 197 25.91 26.35 -4.34
C ASN A 197 25.50 27.76 -4.78
N CYS A 198 24.23 27.91 -5.13
CA CYS A 198 23.62 29.20 -5.47
C CYS A 198 22.46 29.56 -4.54
N LYS A 199 22.48 29.01 -3.32
CA LYS A 199 21.49 29.22 -2.26
C LYS A 199 21.27 30.70 -1.97
N GLY A 200 20.02 31.07 -1.62
CA GLY A 200 19.66 32.37 -1.09
C GLY A 200 19.73 33.52 -2.10
N ASN A 201 19.53 33.25 -3.38
CA ASN A 201 19.47 34.22 -4.47
C ASN A 201 18.01 34.50 -4.93
N GLU A 202 17.83 35.15 -6.08
CA GLU A 202 16.52 35.45 -6.68
C GLU A 202 16.35 34.79 -8.06
N LEU A 203 16.98 33.61 -8.23
CA LEU A 203 16.91 32.87 -9.49
C LEU A 203 15.47 32.38 -9.76
N SER A 204 14.91 32.76 -10.90
CA SER A 204 13.62 32.24 -11.35
C SER A 204 13.75 30.98 -12.22
N THR A 205 14.94 30.76 -12.79
CA THR A 205 15.32 29.60 -13.61
C THR A 205 16.75 29.21 -13.31
N LEU A 206 17.06 27.93 -13.43
CA LEU A 206 18.42 27.41 -13.35
C LEU A 206 18.55 26.22 -14.30
N ASP A 207 19.41 26.32 -15.30
CA ASP A 207 19.72 25.23 -16.25
C ASP A 207 21.07 24.61 -15.91
N VAL A 208 21.03 23.35 -15.46
CA VAL A 208 22.21 22.53 -15.15
C VAL A 208 22.40 21.39 -16.12
N SER A 209 21.70 21.40 -17.27
CA SER A 209 21.71 20.30 -18.24
C SER A 209 23.07 20.05 -18.91
N LYS A 210 24.00 21.00 -18.84
CA LYS A 210 25.37 20.89 -19.38
C LYS A 210 26.39 20.44 -18.33
N ASN A 211 26.00 20.33 -17.06
CA ASN A 211 26.89 20.02 -15.96
C ASN A 211 26.73 18.56 -15.52
N SER A 212 27.10 17.62 -16.43
CA SER A 212 26.89 16.17 -16.21
C SER A 212 27.66 15.60 -15.01
N GLU A 213 28.77 16.22 -14.63
CA GLU A 213 29.62 15.83 -13.50
C GLU A 213 29.10 16.32 -12.15
N LEU A 214 27.98 17.08 -12.14
CA LEU A 214 27.42 17.70 -10.94
C LEU A 214 26.96 16.62 -9.97
N ASN A 215 27.62 16.57 -8.81
CA ASN A 215 27.34 15.63 -7.72
C ASN A 215 26.70 16.31 -6.50
N SER A 216 26.81 17.64 -6.37
CA SER A 216 26.17 18.40 -5.31
C SER A 216 25.56 19.69 -5.85
N LEU A 217 24.26 19.88 -5.63
CA LEU A 217 23.53 21.08 -5.99
C LEU A 217 22.78 21.62 -4.78
N ASP A 218 23.09 22.85 -4.38
CA ASP A 218 22.31 23.62 -3.41
C ASP A 218 21.77 24.89 -4.07
N CYS A 219 20.47 24.89 -4.37
CA CYS A 219 19.72 26.03 -4.91
C CYS A 219 18.59 26.47 -3.99
N GLU A 220 18.70 26.14 -2.67
CA GLU A 220 17.73 26.54 -1.64
C GLU A 220 17.50 28.04 -1.62
N GLY A 221 16.28 28.46 -1.31
CA GLY A 221 15.95 29.87 -1.09
C GLY A 221 16.05 30.72 -2.37
N ASN A 222 15.47 30.25 -3.44
CA ASN A 222 15.35 30.95 -4.72
C ASN A 222 13.88 31.13 -5.13
N HIS A 223 13.63 31.40 -6.39
CA HIS A 223 12.27 31.57 -6.95
C HIS A 223 11.98 30.59 -8.08
N LEU A 224 12.65 29.41 -8.06
CA LEU A 224 12.51 28.40 -9.11
C LEU A 224 11.08 27.82 -9.11
N SER A 225 10.41 27.90 -10.26
CA SER A 225 9.12 27.24 -10.47
C SER A 225 9.26 25.85 -11.11
N ALA A 226 10.41 25.55 -11.68
CA ALA A 226 10.79 24.25 -12.23
C ALA A 226 12.29 24.03 -12.07
N LEU A 227 12.71 22.76 -11.92
CA LEU A 227 14.12 22.37 -11.88
C LEU A 227 14.27 21.01 -12.57
N ASP A 228 15.04 20.96 -13.68
CA ASP A 228 15.35 19.72 -14.37
C ASP A 228 16.77 19.25 -14.04
N VAL A 229 16.87 18.16 -13.30
CA VAL A 229 18.12 17.48 -12.94
C VAL A 229 18.32 16.17 -13.68
N SER A 230 17.55 15.90 -14.73
CA SER A 230 17.55 14.62 -15.46
C SER A 230 18.90 14.29 -16.13
N LYS A 231 19.76 15.29 -16.36
CA LYS A 231 21.09 15.14 -16.96
C LYS A 231 22.22 14.99 -15.93
N ASN A 232 21.92 15.17 -14.66
CA ASN A 232 22.89 15.18 -13.58
C ASN A 232 22.87 13.84 -12.81
N SER A 233 23.16 12.73 -13.49
CA SER A 233 23.10 11.37 -12.92
C SER A 233 24.10 11.13 -11.78
N GLU A 234 25.12 11.97 -11.65
CA GLU A 234 26.12 11.90 -10.59
C GLU A 234 25.67 12.56 -9.28
N LEU A 235 24.49 13.23 -9.26
CA LEU A 235 23.97 13.88 -8.06
C LEU A 235 23.87 12.93 -6.89
N ASN A 236 24.60 13.25 -5.82
CA ASN A 236 24.60 12.62 -4.53
C ASN A 236 23.83 13.46 -3.51
N SER A 237 23.89 14.79 -3.64
CA SER A 237 23.20 15.74 -2.77
C SER A 237 22.45 16.78 -3.58
N LEU A 238 21.16 16.91 -3.34
CA LEU A 238 20.30 17.94 -3.90
C LEU A 238 19.55 18.66 -2.79
N ASN A 239 19.72 19.97 -2.71
CA ASN A 239 18.91 20.86 -1.89
C ASN A 239 18.26 21.94 -2.76
N CYS A 240 16.96 21.83 -2.93
CA CYS A 240 16.10 22.77 -3.65
C CYS A 240 14.94 23.29 -2.79
N GLY A 241 15.11 23.25 -1.46
CA GLY A 241 14.13 23.79 -0.51
C GLY A 241 13.89 25.27 -0.67
N ASP A 242 12.78 25.78 -0.11
CA ASP A 242 12.39 27.19 -0.15
C ASP A 242 12.41 27.76 -1.58
N ASN A 243 11.59 27.14 -2.45
CA ASN A 243 11.39 27.56 -3.85
C ASN A 243 9.88 27.58 -4.17
N LYS A 244 9.53 27.54 -5.47
CA LYS A 244 8.13 27.53 -5.93
C LYS A 244 7.82 26.30 -6.81
N LEU A 245 8.57 25.19 -6.60
CA LEU A 245 8.45 23.99 -7.41
C LEU A 245 7.07 23.34 -7.18
N SER A 246 6.34 23.08 -8.25
CA SER A 246 5.11 22.30 -8.23
C SER A 246 5.33 20.81 -8.54
N ALA A 247 6.47 20.47 -9.15
CA ALA A 247 6.90 19.12 -9.44
C ALA A 247 8.42 19.00 -9.35
N LEU A 248 8.92 17.82 -8.98
CA LEU A 248 10.34 17.51 -8.94
C LEU A 248 10.55 16.06 -9.37
N ASN A 249 11.28 15.86 -10.49
CA ASN A 249 11.61 14.53 -10.97
C ASN A 249 13.08 14.19 -10.68
N VAL A 250 13.31 13.24 -9.78
CA VAL A 250 14.65 12.74 -9.40
C VAL A 250 14.91 11.31 -9.86
N SER A 251 14.11 10.77 -10.77
CA SER A 251 14.18 9.37 -11.20
C SER A 251 15.51 8.98 -11.84
N ASN A 252 16.25 9.93 -12.44
CA ASN A 252 17.57 9.71 -13.03
C ASN A 252 18.74 9.90 -12.04
N ASN A 253 18.46 10.33 -10.82
CA ASN A 253 19.46 10.66 -9.81
C ASN A 253 19.59 9.54 -8.78
N SER A 254 19.87 8.32 -9.22
CA SER A 254 19.89 7.10 -8.38
C SER A 254 20.99 7.08 -7.31
N LYS A 255 21.97 7.98 -7.40
CA LYS A 255 23.07 8.16 -6.43
C LYS A 255 22.70 9.08 -5.28
N LEU A 256 21.53 9.72 -5.27
CA LEU A 256 21.13 10.64 -4.21
C LEU A 256 21.13 9.95 -2.86
N THR A 257 21.90 10.52 -1.93
CA THR A 257 21.92 10.18 -0.51
C THR A 257 21.24 11.24 0.35
N ILE A 258 21.19 12.50 -0.14
CA ILE A 258 20.56 13.64 0.53
C ILE A 258 19.63 14.33 -0.45
N LEU A 259 18.37 14.47 -0.06
CA LEU A 259 17.38 15.26 -0.78
C LEU A 259 16.66 16.22 0.16
N GLY A 260 16.82 17.52 -0.11
CA GLY A 260 16.07 18.62 0.51
C GLY A 260 15.17 19.29 -0.54
N CYS A 261 13.87 19.17 -0.37
CA CYS A 261 12.89 19.83 -1.24
C CYS A 261 11.74 20.49 -0.44
N TRP A 262 12.03 20.83 0.81
CA TRP A 262 11.12 21.46 1.74
C TRP A 262 10.68 22.86 1.29
N ASP A 263 9.54 23.34 1.81
CA ASP A 263 8.94 24.64 1.50
C ASP A 263 8.84 24.89 -0.02
N ASN A 264 8.05 24.04 -0.66
CA ASN A 264 7.70 24.11 -2.07
C ASN A 264 6.18 23.89 -2.23
N LYS A 265 5.73 23.54 -3.44
CA LYS A 265 4.31 23.27 -3.75
C LYS A 265 4.13 21.86 -4.32
N LEU A 266 5.00 20.93 -3.93
CA LEU A 266 4.94 19.56 -4.44
C LEU A 266 3.69 18.86 -3.94
N SER A 267 2.87 18.36 -4.84
CA SER A 267 1.73 17.48 -4.53
C SER A 267 2.09 15.99 -4.60
N GLU A 268 3.21 15.66 -5.27
CA GLU A 268 3.73 14.31 -5.42
C GLU A 268 5.26 14.30 -5.37
N LEU A 269 5.85 13.16 -4.98
CA LEU A 269 7.29 12.95 -4.96
C LEU A 269 7.62 11.48 -5.17
N ASP A 270 8.12 11.12 -6.36
CA ASP A 270 8.51 9.74 -6.68
C ASP A 270 9.97 9.47 -6.33
N LEU A 271 10.19 8.55 -5.37
CA LEU A 271 11.51 8.19 -4.84
C LEU A 271 11.91 6.74 -5.14
N ARG A 272 11.16 6.02 -5.98
CA ARG A 272 11.38 4.60 -6.26
C ARG A 272 12.79 4.27 -6.76
N ASN A 273 13.42 5.20 -7.49
CA ASN A 273 14.75 5.02 -8.07
C ASN A 273 15.90 5.51 -7.16
N ASN A 274 15.60 6.11 -6.00
CA ASN A 274 16.57 6.73 -5.11
C ASN A 274 16.87 5.84 -3.90
N SER A 275 17.22 4.57 -4.12
CA SER A 275 17.41 3.58 -3.06
C SER A 275 18.61 3.86 -2.13
N ALA A 276 19.53 4.72 -2.55
CA ALA A 276 20.68 5.16 -1.76
C ALA A 276 20.34 6.28 -0.76
N LEU A 277 19.10 6.80 -0.77
CA LEU A 277 18.71 7.96 0.02
C LEU A 277 18.81 7.69 1.53
N GLU A 278 19.63 8.48 2.20
CA GLU A 278 19.86 8.44 3.65
C GLU A 278 19.12 9.55 4.39
N GLN A 279 18.93 10.70 3.75
CA GLN A 279 18.25 11.86 4.33
C GLN A 279 17.25 12.45 3.34
N LEU A 280 16.01 12.55 3.79
CA LEU A 280 14.92 13.19 3.06
C LEU A 280 14.30 14.30 3.92
N THR A 281 14.28 15.51 3.41
CA THR A 281 13.54 16.63 4.00
C THR A 281 12.60 17.22 2.94
N CYS A 282 11.30 16.90 3.08
CA CYS A 282 10.23 17.35 2.18
C CYS A 282 9.08 18.03 2.93
N TYR A 283 9.38 18.59 4.12
CA TYR A 283 8.36 19.29 4.92
C TYR A 283 7.85 20.56 4.24
N SER A 284 6.69 21.04 4.64
CA SER A 284 6.02 22.23 4.07
C SER A 284 5.83 22.10 2.55
N ASN A 285 5.12 21.06 2.15
CA ASN A 285 4.65 20.83 0.78
C ASN A 285 3.14 20.51 0.80
N GLN A 286 2.61 19.96 -0.28
CA GLN A 286 1.21 19.58 -0.44
C GLN A 286 1.05 18.08 -0.70
N LEU A 287 2.01 17.25 -0.18
CA LEU A 287 2.01 15.82 -0.40
C LEU A 287 0.83 15.19 0.34
N SER A 288 -0.05 14.50 -0.37
CA SER A 288 -1.11 13.67 0.18
C SER A 288 -0.68 12.22 0.38
N GLU A 289 0.35 11.78 -0.35
CA GLU A 289 0.96 10.45 -0.28
C GLU A 289 2.49 10.57 -0.30
N LEU A 290 3.19 9.63 0.35
CA LEU A 290 4.64 9.54 0.31
C LEU A 290 5.09 8.09 0.47
N ASP A 291 5.60 7.48 -0.61
CA ASP A 291 6.14 6.12 -0.58
C ASP A 291 7.67 6.15 -0.41
N VAL A 292 8.13 5.70 0.74
CA VAL A 292 9.56 5.53 1.08
C VAL A 292 9.98 4.06 1.18
N SER A 293 9.18 3.13 0.69
CA SER A 293 9.40 1.68 0.82
C SER A 293 10.67 1.18 0.15
N GLN A 294 11.12 1.86 -0.92
CA GLN A 294 12.36 1.53 -1.62
C GLN A 294 13.60 2.19 -1.01
N ASN A 295 13.43 3.22 -0.17
CA ASN A 295 14.52 4.00 0.40
C ASN A 295 15.01 3.38 1.73
N LYS A 296 15.49 2.15 1.66
CA LYS A 296 15.85 1.32 2.84
C LYS A 296 17.06 1.83 3.61
N ALA A 297 17.86 2.71 3.01
CA ALA A 297 19.01 3.36 3.64
C ALA A 297 18.62 4.61 4.46
N LEU A 298 17.33 4.99 4.47
CA LEU A 298 16.85 6.23 5.06
C LEU A 298 17.05 6.23 6.57
N LYS A 299 17.80 7.22 7.06
CA LYS A 299 18.14 7.48 8.47
C LYS A 299 17.35 8.66 9.03
N LEU A 300 17.05 9.65 8.19
CA LEU A 300 16.28 10.82 8.55
C LEU A 300 15.16 11.03 7.54
N LEU A 301 13.94 11.09 8.03
CA LEU A 301 12.76 11.49 7.27
C LEU A 301 12.09 12.69 7.96
N ASN A 302 12.03 13.81 7.26
CA ASN A 302 11.23 14.95 7.67
C ASN A 302 10.19 15.26 6.58
N CYS A 303 8.95 14.85 6.84
CA CYS A 303 7.78 15.05 5.98
C CYS A 303 6.66 15.84 6.70
N GLY A 304 7.01 16.61 7.72
CA GLY A 304 6.05 17.44 8.44
C GLY A 304 5.40 18.51 7.56
N TYR A 305 4.27 19.09 8.02
CA TYR A 305 3.54 20.13 7.30
C TYR A 305 3.21 19.73 5.85
N ASN A 306 2.55 18.59 5.72
CA ASN A 306 2.00 18.07 4.47
C ASN A 306 0.52 17.68 4.69
N LEU A 307 -0.06 16.95 3.75
CA LEU A 307 -1.47 16.52 3.78
C LEU A 307 -1.59 14.99 3.94
N LEU A 308 -0.55 14.32 4.47
CA LEU A 308 -0.49 12.86 4.57
C LEU A 308 -1.57 12.36 5.53
N SER A 309 -2.43 11.47 5.05
CA SER A 309 -3.40 10.73 5.86
C SER A 309 -2.84 9.38 6.33
N GLU A 310 -1.83 8.86 5.65
CA GLU A 310 -1.11 7.63 5.98
C GLU A 310 0.39 7.78 5.75
N LEU A 311 1.21 7.05 6.49
CA LEU A 311 2.66 7.02 6.32
C LEU A 311 3.21 5.65 6.71
N ASN A 312 3.74 4.92 5.74
CA ASN A 312 4.32 3.59 5.97
C ASN A 312 5.86 3.65 5.98
N VAL A 313 6.46 3.47 7.14
CA VAL A 313 7.92 3.43 7.34
C VAL A 313 8.44 2.03 7.70
N SER A 314 7.65 1.00 7.53
CA SER A 314 7.99 -0.38 7.95
C SER A 314 9.23 -0.96 7.25
N GLN A 315 9.59 -0.46 6.07
CA GLN A 315 10.79 -0.89 5.33
C GLN A 315 12.06 -0.11 5.68
N ASN A 316 11.94 1.01 6.40
CA ASN A 316 13.04 1.90 6.74
C ASN A 316 13.66 1.52 8.08
N LEU A 317 14.25 0.31 8.15
CA LEU A 317 14.70 -0.34 9.39
C LEU A 317 15.84 0.40 10.11
N VAL A 318 16.56 1.27 9.40
CA VAL A 318 17.68 2.05 9.92
C VAL A 318 17.31 3.49 10.26
N LEU A 319 16.01 3.82 10.22
CA LEU A 319 15.51 5.16 10.49
C LEU A 319 15.80 5.57 11.94
N GLU A 320 16.57 6.65 12.10
CA GLU A 320 17.01 7.22 13.38
C GLU A 320 16.15 8.41 13.81
N ALA A 321 15.63 9.18 12.84
CA ALA A 321 14.79 10.33 13.09
C ALA A 321 13.59 10.37 12.13
N LEU A 322 12.38 10.51 12.70
CA LEU A 322 11.12 10.66 11.97
C LEU A 322 10.40 11.93 12.43
N TYR A 323 10.21 12.88 11.52
CA TYR A 323 9.44 14.11 11.73
C TYR A 323 8.29 14.12 10.73
N CYS A 324 7.09 13.86 11.23
CA CYS A 324 5.86 13.79 10.45
C CYS A 324 4.74 14.66 11.06
N ASP A 325 5.16 15.69 11.78
CA ASP A 325 4.24 16.60 12.44
C ASP A 325 3.39 17.42 11.45
N SER A 326 2.21 17.85 11.91
CA SER A 326 1.31 18.71 11.12
C SER A 326 0.93 18.03 9.78
N ASN A 327 0.39 16.82 9.89
CA ASN A 327 -0.24 16.05 8.84
C ASN A 327 -1.67 15.63 9.29
N GLN A 328 -2.28 14.66 8.61
CA GLN A 328 -3.62 14.15 8.90
C GLN A 328 -3.60 12.68 9.33
N LEU A 329 -2.46 12.20 9.88
CA LEU A 329 -2.27 10.80 10.24
C LEU A 329 -3.23 10.41 11.38
N SER A 330 -4.08 9.42 11.15
CA SER A 330 -4.90 8.77 12.17
C SER A 330 -4.18 7.60 12.85
N GLU A 331 -3.20 7.00 12.17
CA GLU A 331 -2.37 5.90 12.63
C GLU A 331 -0.90 6.15 12.31
N LEU A 332 0.00 5.59 13.12
CA LEU A 332 1.44 5.61 12.86
C LEU A 332 2.09 4.36 13.47
N ASP A 333 2.48 3.42 12.62
CA ASP A 333 3.23 2.23 13.03
C ASP A 333 4.73 2.43 12.85
N VAL A 334 5.44 2.50 13.96
CA VAL A 334 6.91 2.58 14.03
C VAL A 334 7.55 1.32 14.64
N SER A 335 6.80 0.22 14.75
CA SER A 335 7.23 -1.02 15.41
C SER A 335 8.48 -1.64 14.80
N GLN A 336 8.71 -1.45 13.49
CA GLN A 336 9.88 -1.96 12.78
C GLN A 336 11.10 -1.02 12.87
N ASN A 337 10.91 0.25 13.24
CA ASN A 337 11.94 1.28 13.26
C ASN A 337 12.71 1.27 14.60
N LYS A 338 13.35 0.14 14.90
CA LYS A 338 14.06 -0.08 16.18
C LYS A 338 15.29 0.80 16.38
N ALA A 339 15.77 1.45 15.32
CA ALA A 339 16.89 2.39 15.37
C ALA A 339 16.45 3.80 15.77
N LEU A 340 15.14 4.08 15.86
CA LEU A 340 14.58 5.40 16.07
C LEU A 340 15.07 6.02 17.39
N GLU A 341 15.71 7.18 17.30
CA GLU A 341 16.23 7.99 18.40
C GLU A 341 15.39 9.26 18.64
N GLY A 342 14.72 9.77 17.59
CA GLY A 342 13.86 10.94 17.65
C GLY A 342 12.54 10.75 16.88
N LEU A 343 11.42 11.16 17.50
CA LEU A 343 10.10 11.14 16.88
C LEU A 343 9.36 12.46 17.13
N ILE A 344 8.92 13.12 16.05
CA ILE A 344 8.02 14.27 16.09
C ILE A 344 6.79 13.93 15.25
N CYS A 345 5.66 13.69 15.92
CA CYS A 345 4.37 13.36 15.27
C CYS A 345 3.21 14.23 15.80
N ARG A 346 3.54 15.39 16.39
CA ARG A 346 2.52 16.34 16.91
C ARG A 346 1.60 16.87 15.81
N ARG A 347 0.41 17.36 16.19
CA ARG A 347 -0.57 17.94 15.27
C ARG A 347 -0.94 16.97 14.13
N ASN A 348 -1.36 15.78 14.55
CA ASN A 348 -1.98 14.77 13.72
C ASN A 348 -3.32 14.35 14.36
N GLN A 349 -3.89 13.23 13.93
CA GLN A 349 -5.15 12.69 14.45
C GLN A 349 -4.93 11.33 15.15
N LEU A 350 -3.71 11.08 15.67
CA LEU A 350 -3.35 9.80 16.28
C LEU A 350 -4.16 9.56 17.55
N SER A 351 -4.95 8.50 17.57
CA SER A 351 -5.70 8.07 18.76
C SER A 351 -4.91 7.10 19.65
N ALA A 352 -3.94 6.40 19.08
CA ALA A 352 -3.01 5.50 19.77
C ALA A 352 -1.58 5.63 19.21
N LEU A 353 -0.58 5.34 20.05
CA LEU A 353 0.83 5.31 19.66
C LEU A 353 1.57 4.26 20.49
N ASP A 354 2.01 3.16 19.86
CA ASP A 354 2.79 2.10 20.51
C ASP A 354 4.29 2.27 20.23
N LEU A 355 5.06 2.60 21.26
CA LEU A 355 6.51 2.79 21.22
C LEU A 355 7.28 1.67 21.92
N SER A 356 6.64 0.54 22.19
CA SER A 356 7.23 -0.58 22.93
C SER A 356 8.48 -1.16 22.26
N ASN A 357 8.55 -1.13 20.94
CA ASN A 357 9.68 -1.62 20.15
C ASN A 357 10.81 -0.60 19.93
N ASN A 358 10.58 0.69 20.22
CA ASN A 358 11.52 1.76 19.92
C ASN A 358 12.41 2.08 21.13
N GLN A 359 13.21 1.09 21.57
CA GLN A 359 14.02 1.17 22.80
C GLN A 359 15.16 2.19 22.76
N LYS A 360 15.53 2.67 21.58
CA LYS A 360 16.58 3.69 21.41
C LYS A 360 16.04 5.13 21.45
N LEU A 361 14.72 5.30 21.44
CA LEU A 361 14.08 6.61 21.43
C LEU A 361 14.45 7.38 22.71
N SER A 362 15.29 8.40 22.58
CA SER A 362 15.90 9.11 23.70
C SER A 362 16.22 10.59 23.42
N ALA A 363 16.35 11.00 22.16
CA ALA A 363 16.65 12.38 21.81
C ALA A 363 15.44 13.27 22.06
N HIS A 364 14.35 13.04 21.34
CA HIS A 364 13.13 13.80 21.53
C HIS A 364 11.91 12.97 21.14
N LEU A 365 10.81 13.20 21.88
CA LEU A 365 9.48 12.69 21.57
C LEU A 365 8.49 13.85 21.70
N TYR A 366 7.93 14.29 20.56
CA TYR A 366 6.86 15.26 20.51
C TYR A 366 5.62 14.64 19.87
N CYS A 367 4.61 14.38 20.70
CA CYS A 367 3.31 13.82 20.28
C CYS A 367 2.12 14.69 20.73
N ASP A 368 2.37 15.98 20.88
CA ASP A 368 1.36 16.97 21.28
C ASP A 368 0.25 17.11 20.23
N SER A 369 -0.93 17.56 20.67
CA SER A 369 -2.03 17.93 19.77
C SER A 369 -2.41 16.80 18.80
N ASN A 370 -2.67 15.63 19.38
CA ASN A 370 -3.27 14.45 18.76
C ASN A 370 -4.57 14.09 19.51
N GLN A 371 -5.02 12.87 19.35
CA GLN A 371 -6.18 12.31 20.06
C GLN A 371 -5.75 11.24 21.08
N LEU A 372 -4.50 11.26 21.54
CA LEU A 372 -3.98 10.25 22.45
C LEU A 372 -4.65 10.34 23.83
N THR A 373 -5.22 9.24 24.27
CA THR A 373 -5.80 9.08 25.61
C THR A 373 -4.80 8.53 26.61
N SER A 374 -3.78 7.82 26.12
CA SER A 374 -2.72 7.18 26.91
C SER A 374 -1.42 7.08 26.13
N LEU A 375 -0.31 6.95 26.86
CA LEU A 375 0.99 6.68 26.29
C LEU A 375 1.82 5.87 27.29
N ASN A 376 2.35 4.70 26.88
CA ASN A 376 3.10 3.81 27.73
C ASN A 376 4.57 3.75 27.31
N LEU A 377 5.45 4.37 28.10
CA LEU A 377 6.88 4.51 27.79
C LEU A 377 7.77 3.62 28.67
N GLY A 378 7.27 3.17 29.83
CA GLY A 378 8.09 2.48 30.82
C GLY A 378 9.17 3.37 31.44
N GLU A 379 10.37 2.83 31.65
CA GLU A 379 11.53 3.62 32.09
C GLU A 379 12.29 4.12 30.87
N ARG A 380 12.38 5.43 30.73
CA ARG A 380 13.02 6.09 29.58
C ARG A 380 13.83 7.32 29.96
N TYR A 381 14.76 7.66 29.10
CA TYR A 381 15.38 8.98 29.09
C TYR A 381 14.94 9.71 27.82
N PHE A 382 14.56 10.95 27.97
CA PHE A 382 14.37 11.88 26.84
C PHE A 382 15.15 13.15 27.13
N GLU A 383 15.87 13.65 26.14
CA GLU A 383 16.44 14.98 26.19
C GLU A 383 15.31 16.02 26.13
N PHE A 384 14.35 15.78 25.26
CA PHE A 384 13.15 16.60 25.13
C PHE A 384 11.90 15.70 25.00
N PHE A 385 10.88 16.00 25.82
CA PHE A 385 9.61 15.29 25.80
C PHE A 385 8.43 16.28 25.88
N SER A 386 7.45 16.10 25.00
CA SER A 386 6.16 16.76 25.10
C SER A 386 5.04 15.87 24.53
N CYS A 387 3.97 15.73 25.30
CA CYS A 387 2.76 14.99 24.92
C CYS A 387 1.54 15.67 25.57
N ASN A 388 1.32 16.95 25.25
CA ASN A 388 0.26 17.76 25.82
C ASN A 388 -0.75 18.17 24.73
N GLY A 389 -1.95 18.63 25.17
CA GLY A 389 -2.97 19.09 24.22
C GLY A 389 -3.58 17.97 23.39
N ASN A 390 -3.45 16.72 23.84
CA ASN A 390 -4.20 15.61 23.26
C ASN A 390 -5.64 15.67 23.73
N SER A 391 -6.58 15.51 22.81
CA SER A 391 -8.00 15.49 23.11
C SER A 391 -8.73 14.43 22.29
N TYR A 392 -9.59 13.67 22.97
CA TYR A 392 -10.39 12.62 22.36
C TYR A 392 -11.86 12.85 22.68
N ASP A 393 -12.74 12.58 21.73
CA ASP A 393 -14.17 12.83 21.89
C ASP A 393 -14.85 11.58 22.45
N ILE A 394 -15.63 11.75 23.52
CA ILE A 394 -16.47 10.70 24.09
C ILE A 394 -17.92 11.16 24.17
N VAL A 395 -18.79 10.19 24.08
CA VAL A 395 -20.23 10.41 24.27
C VAL A 395 -20.65 9.67 25.52
N VAL A 396 -21.45 10.31 26.34
CA VAL A 396 -22.08 9.69 27.51
C VAL A 396 -23.59 9.80 27.38
N ASP A 397 -24.26 8.74 27.79
CA ASP A 397 -25.72 8.69 27.88
C ASP A 397 -26.26 9.37 29.16
N GLU A 398 -27.50 9.19 29.42
CA GLU A 398 -28.21 9.72 30.63
C GLU A 398 -27.66 9.16 31.96
N THR A 399 -26.87 8.09 31.96
CA THR A 399 -26.18 7.59 33.17
C THR A 399 -24.94 8.40 33.51
N ASN A 400 -24.43 9.19 32.57
CA ASN A 400 -23.18 9.94 32.64
C ASN A 400 -21.96 9.04 32.87
N CYS A 401 -22.03 7.76 32.51
CA CYS A 401 -20.95 6.80 32.66
C CYS A 401 -20.31 6.48 31.29
N TYR A 402 -19.00 6.31 31.30
CA TYR A 402 -18.23 5.88 30.14
C TYR A 402 -17.29 4.73 30.51
N ASP A 403 -17.34 3.67 29.75
CA ASP A 403 -16.42 2.52 29.89
C ASP A 403 -15.08 2.86 29.22
N LEU A 404 -14.04 3.05 30.04
CA LEU A 404 -12.71 3.44 29.57
C LEU A 404 -12.01 2.34 28.76
N SER A 405 -12.52 1.11 28.74
CA SER A 405 -12.02 0.03 27.88
C SER A 405 -12.28 0.31 26.39
N LYS A 406 -13.25 1.18 26.10
CA LYS A 406 -13.56 1.66 24.74
C LYS A 406 -12.53 2.69 24.22
N LEU A 407 -11.71 3.27 25.10
CA LEU A 407 -10.71 4.25 24.68
C LEU A 407 -9.61 3.56 23.83
N PRO A 408 -9.14 4.23 22.77
CA PRO A 408 -8.11 3.68 21.91
C PRO A 408 -6.77 3.49 22.62
N GLY A 409 -5.95 2.58 22.09
CA GLY A 409 -4.67 2.22 22.66
C GLY A 409 -4.78 1.28 23.86
N LYS A 410 -3.72 1.23 24.67
CA LYS A 410 -3.68 0.40 25.89
C LYS A 410 -3.92 1.28 27.10
N PHE A 411 -5.12 1.84 27.22
CA PHE A 411 -5.48 2.70 28.35
C PHE A 411 -5.46 1.94 29.68
N ASP A 412 -4.84 2.52 30.70
CA ASP A 412 -4.74 1.95 32.04
C ASP A 412 -5.22 2.99 33.06
N ALA A 413 -6.44 2.80 33.56
CA ALA A 413 -7.07 3.70 34.51
C ALA A 413 -6.25 3.92 35.80
N SER A 414 -5.41 2.94 36.20
CA SER A 414 -4.54 3.07 37.38
C SER A 414 -3.50 4.18 37.24
N LYS A 415 -3.13 4.54 36.00
CA LYS A 415 -2.14 5.58 35.65
C LYS A 415 -2.71 7.00 35.58
N VAL A 416 -4.02 7.13 35.72
CA VAL A 416 -4.70 8.43 35.70
C VAL A 416 -4.44 9.15 37.03
N MET A 417 -4.04 10.42 36.91
CA MET A 417 -3.77 11.37 38.01
C MET A 417 -4.49 12.69 37.72
N ASP A 418 -4.71 13.49 38.75
CA ASP A 418 -5.21 14.87 38.63
C ASP A 418 -6.46 14.98 37.73
N LEU A 419 -7.44 14.07 37.92
CA LEU A 419 -8.67 14.06 37.16
C LEU A 419 -9.61 15.20 37.62
N HIS A 420 -10.18 15.88 36.60
CA HIS A 420 -11.20 16.94 36.83
C HIS A 420 -12.40 16.72 35.89
N GLY A 421 -13.57 17.08 36.30
CA GLY A 421 -14.86 17.01 35.57
C GLY A 421 -15.59 15.69 35.73
N GLY A 422 -15.14 14.82 36.65
CA GLY A 422 -15.77 13.53 36.93
C GLY A 422 -15.03 12.72 37.98
N THR A 423 -15.49 11.50 38.21
CA THR A 423 -14.89 10.51 39.13
C THR A 423 -14.54 9.22 38.40
N LEU A 424 -13.49 8.56 38.85
CA LEU A 424 -12.96 7.38 38.21
C LEU A 424 -13.01 6.15 39.12
N ASP A 425 -13.77 5.14 38.72
CA ASP A 425 -13.69 3.79 39.28
C ASP A 425 -12.59 3.00 38.53
N LYS A 426 -11.41 2.94 39.18
CA LYS A 426 -10.22 2.28 38.58
C LYS A 426 -10.33 0.76 38.56
N GLU A 427 -11.16 0.16 39.40
CA GLU A 427 -11.33 -1.30 39.49
C GLU A 427 -12.20 -1.80 38.34
N ASN A 428 -13.24 -1.05 38.00
CA ASN A 428 -14.21 -1.40 36.97
C ASN A 428 -13.97 -0.66 35.64
N ASN A 429 -12.97 0.21 35.55
CA ASN A 429 -12.66 1.04 34.37
C ASN A 429 -13.81 1.97 33.94
N ILE A 430 -14.60 2.45 34.90
CA ILE A 430 -15.75 3.33 34.63
C ILE A 430 -15.41 4.77 35.02
N LEU A 431 -15.57 5.68 34.07
CA LEU A 431 -15.58 7.10 34.29
C LEU A 431 -17.02 7.59 34.50
N THR A 432 -17.31 8.21 35.64
CA THR A 432 -18.57 8.92 35.85
C THR A 432 -18.32 10.40 35.64
N VAL A 433 -18.93 10.97 34.63
CA VAL A 433 -18.80 12.38 34.25
C VAL A 433 -19.69 13.25 35.14
N ASP A 434 -19.18 14.38 35.57
CA ASP A 434 -20.00 15.33 36.35
C ASP A 434 -21.16 15.87 35.48
N LYS A 435 -22.32 16.03 36.07
CA LYS A 435 -23.53 16.51 35.38
C LYS A 435 -23.25 17.84 34.69
N ASN A 436 -23.44 17.90 33.37
CA ASN A 436 -23.17 19.02 32.47
C ASN A 436 -21.67 19.34 32.25
N ALA A 437 -20.74 18.51 32.64
CA ALA A 437 -19.35 18.71 32.25
C ALA A 437 -19.20 18.44 30.73
N THR A 438 -18.59 19.38 30.04
CA THR A 438 -18.30 19.29 28.60
C THR A 438 -16.87 18.80 28.32
N GLU A 439 -16.08 18.63 29.37
CA GLU A 439 -14.73 18.14 29.29
C GLU A 439 -14.27 17.41 30.56
N ILE A 440 -13.46 16.42 30.39
CA ILE A 440 -12.69 15.75 31.43
C ILE A 440 -11.22 16.03 31.17
N THR A 441 -10.48 16.48 32.15
CA THR A 441 -9.03 16.65 32.03
C THR A 441 -8.31 15.77 33.05
N TYR A 442 -7.19 15.19 32.63
CA TYR A 442 -6.37 14.37 33.50
C TYR A 442 -4.90 14.41 33.10
N THR A 443 -4.06 14.02 34.04
CA THR A 443 -2.65 13.73 33.82
C THR A 443 -2.47 12.24 33.74
N TYR A 444 -1.83 11.75 32.67
CA TYR A 444 -1.51 10.32 32.52
C TYR A 444 -0.05 10.06 32.87
N ASN A 445 0.21 9.05 33.69
CA ASN A 445 1.56 8.57 34.01
C ASN A 445 2.07 7.68 32.85
N CYS A 446 2.91 8.24 31.99
CA CYS A 446 3.47 7.56 30.83
C CYS A 446 4.62 6.60 31.19
N GLY A 447 5.20 6.73 32.39
CA GLY A 447 6.39 6.00 32.84
C GLY A 447 7.30 6.89 33.71
N THR A 448 8.57 6.52 33.84
CA THR A 448 9.52 7.23 34.69
C THR A 448 10.84 7.55 33.96
N TYR A 449 11.47 8.68 34.31
CA TYR A 449 12.80 9.02 33.84
C TYR A 449 13.86 8.15 34.53
N ILE A 450 14.68 7.43 33.76
CA ILE A 450 15.73 6.52 34.28
C ILE A 450 16.67 7.23 35.29
N ASN A 451 17.05 8.46 35.02
CA ASN A 451 18.09 9.16 35.81
C ASN A 451 17.54 9.81 37.09
N SER A 452 16.24 10.04 37.21
CA SER A 452 15.66 10.79 38.33
C SER A 452 14.52 10.06 39.03
N GLY A 453 13.99 9.00 38.44
CA GLY A 453 12.76 8.35 38.91
C GLY A 453 11.51 9.24 38.86
N ASN A 454 11.61 10.44 38.30
CA ASN A 454 10.47 11.33 38.11
C ASN A 454 9.47 10.75 37.09
N ILE A 455 8.18 11.01 37.30
CA ILE A 455 7.12 10.55 36.41
C ILE A 455 7.17 11.34 35.10
N ILE A 456 7.11 10.64 33.97
CA ILE A 456 6.85 11.22 32.66
C ILE A 456 5.34 11.41 32.53
N LYS A 457 4.90 12.64 32.30
CA LYS A 457 3.49 13.03 32.35
C LYS A 457 2.98 13.51 31.00
N ALA A 458 1.82 13.03 30.59
CA ALA A 458 1.03 13.60 29.51
C ALA A 458 -0.24 14.25 30.06
N LYS A 459 -0.60 15.43 29.57
CA LYS A 459 -1.88 16.06 29.87
C LYS A 459 -2.85 15.74 28.76
N CYS A 460 -3.92 15.04 29.09
CA CYS A 460 -4.95 14.60 28.17
C CYS A 460 -6.29 15.21 28.51
N LYS A 461 -7.16 15.29 27.52
CA LYS A 461 -8.52 15.78 27.65
C LYS A 461 -9.48 14.85 26.93
N LEU A 462 -10.63 14.57 27.52
CA LEU A 462 -11.78 14.00 26.82
C LEU A 462 -12.81 15.14 26.65
N ASN A 463 -13.22 15.38 25.43
CA ASN A 463 -14.36 16.25 25.15
C ASN A 463 -15.62 15.41 25.34
N VAL A 464 -16.58 15.92 26.11
CA VAL A 464 -17.77 15.16 26.49
C VAL A 464 -18.97 15.72 25.75
N THR A 465 -19.64 14.84 25.03
CA THR A 465 -20.98 15.10 24.49
C THR A 465 -21.99 14.28 25.27
N HIS A 466 -22.99 14.95 25.84
CA HIS A 466 -24.12 14.29 26.47
C HIS A 466 -25.18 14.05 25.40
N HIS A 467 -25.52 12.77 25.22
CA HIS A 467 -26.51 12.36 24.27
C HIS A 467 -27.67 11.67 24.99
N THR A 468 -28.89 12.10 24.68
CA THR A 468 -30.12 11.43 25.14
C THR A 468 -30.75 10.79 23.93
N HIS A 469 -30.82 9.46 23.92
CA HIS A 469 -31.41 8.74 22.80
C HIS A 469 -32.94 8.88 22.79
N HIS A 470 -33.49 9.35 21.67
CA HIS A 470 -34.91 9.32 21.39
C HIS A 470 -35.20 8.17 20.42
N TYR A 471 -35.68 7.07 20.96
CA TYR A 471 -35.96 5.88 20.18
C TYR A 471 -37.26 5.99 19.40
N GLY A 472 -37.21 5.62 18.09
CA GLY A 472 -38.36 5.57 17.20
C GLY A 472 -39.21 4.30 17.39
N ASP A 473 -40.10 4.08 16.42
CA ASP A 473 -40.87 2.83 16.33
C ASP A 473 -39.94 1.62 16.10
N TRP A 474 -40.50 0.41 16.26
CA TRP A 474 -39.77 -0.81 15.97
C TRP A 474 -39.28 -0.85 14.52
N LEU A 475 -38.00 -1.06 14.34
CA LEU A 475 -37.37 -1.45 13.09
C LEU A 475 -37.08 -2.94 13.11
N HIS A 476 -36.89 -3.53 11.94
CA HIS A 476 -36.58 -4.95 11.80
C HIS A 476 -35.88 -5.26 10.48
N ASP A 477 -35.07 -6.29 10.51
CA ASP A 477 -34.60 -7.02 9.34
C ASP A 477 -35.21 -8.45 9.32
N GLU A 478 -34.62 -9.38 8.61
CA GLU A 478 -35.10 -10.76 8.54
C GLU A 478 -34.86 -11.54 9.85
N ALA A 479 -33.89 -11.16 10.67
CA ALA A 479 -33.46 -11.90 11.86
C ALA A 479 -33.84 -11.21 13.16
N TYR A 480 -33.77 -9.88 13.21
CA TYR A 480 -33.84 -9.10 14.44
C TYR A 480 -34.84 -7.96 14.36
N HIS A 481 -35.32 -7.53 15.51
CA HIS A 481 -36.05 -6.27 15.69
C HIS A 481 -35.33 -5.41 16.73
N TRP A 482 -35.46 -4.09 16.57
CA TRP A 482 -34.84 -3.12 17.47
C TRP A 482 -35.54 -1.76 17.39
N HIS A 483 -35.26 -0.92 18.37
CA HIS A 483 -35.50 0.51 18.26
C HIS A 483 -34.19 1.22 17.90
N GLU A 484 -34.25 2.18 17.00
CA GLU A 484 -33.11 3.00 16.62
C GLU A 484 -33.31 4.43 17.11
N CYS A 485 -32.20 5.08 17.49
CA CYS A 485 -32.25 6.50 17.84
C CYS A 485 -32.64 7.31 16.60
N THR A 486 -33.65 8.18 16.78
CA THR A 486 -34.17 9.04 15.70
C THR A 486 -33.39 10.33 15.53
N ASP A 487 -32.44 10.61 16.40
CA ASP A 487 -31.61 11.80 16.32
C ASP A 487 -30.63 11.69 15.16
N HIS A 488 -30.70 12.62 14.23
CA HIS A 488 -29.93 12.62 12.97
C HIS A 488 -28.41 12.57 13.18
N ASP A 489 -27.94 13.10 14.28
CA ASP A 489 -26.51 13.20 14.62
C ASP A 489 -26.14 12.31 15.82
N CYS A 490 -26.78 11.15 15.98
CA CYS A 490 -26.44 10.22 17.03
C CYS A 490 -24.99 9.74 16.87
N PRO A 491 -24.08 10.08 17.79
CA PRO A 491 -22.65 9.83 17.60
C PRO A 491 -22.22 8.39 17.91
N GLU A 492 -23.12 7.57 18.46
CA GLU A 492 -22.86 6.17 18.83
C GLU A 492 -23.81 5.22 18.09
N PRO A 493 -23.55 4.90 16.82
CA PRO A 493 -24.44 4.04 16.02
C PRO A 493 -24.60 2.63 16.61
N GLU A 494 -23.64 2.12 17.37
CA GLU A 494 -23.75 0.79 17.99
C GLU A 494 -24.63 0.83 19.27
N GLU A 495 -24.65 1.95 20.01
CA GLU A 495 -25.49 2.16 21.19
C GLU A 495 -26.82 2.85 20.83
N SER A 496 -26.98 3.32 19.61
CA SER A 496 -28.21 3.88 19.08
C SER A 496 -29.34 2.84 18.96
N VAL A 497 -28.99 1.58 19.08
CA VAL A 497 -29.91 0.44 18.94
C VAL A 497 -30.30 -0.07 20.31
N LYS A 498 -31.61 -0.02 20.61
CA LYS A 498 -32.19 -0.50 21.86
C LYS A 498 -33.08 -1.71 21.63
N ASP A 499 -33.12 -2.59 22.63
CA ASP A 499 -33.98 -3.78 22.64
C ASP A 499 -33.80 -4.70 21.42
N LYS A 500 -32.59 -4.75 20.85
CA LYS A 500 -32.27 -5.65 19.72
C LYS A 500 -32.39 -7.10 20.16
N ALA A 501 -33.34 -7.78 19.57
CA ALA A 501 -33.61 -9.17 19.87
C ALA A 501 -34.05 -9.91 18.60
N GLU A 502 -33.87 -11.24 18.58
CA GLU A 502 -34.42 -12.09 17.55
C GLU A 502 -35.96 -12.02 17.53
N HIS A 503 -36.56 -12.24 16.36
CA HIS A 503 -38.00 -12.30 16.22
C HIS A 503 -38.60 -13.43 17.03
N THR A 504 -39.65 -13.14 17.77
CA THR A 504 -40.41 -14.12 18.55
C THR A 504 -41.78 -14.40 17.89
N PHE A 505 -42.10 -15.67 17.79
CA PHE A 505 -43.34 -16.16 17.19
C PHE A 505 -43.99 -17.14 18.14
N ASP A 506 -45.36 -17.13 18.21
CA ASP A 506 -46.12 -18.08 19.04
C ASP A 506 -45.93 -19.53 18.59
N ASP A 507 -45.85 -19.74 17.30
CA ASP A 507 -45.48 -20.99 16.64
C ASP A 507 -44.33 -20.76 15.67
N ASN A 508 -43.14 -21.22 16.05
CA ASN A 508 -41.92 -21.03 15.26
C ASN A 508 -41.99 -21.65 13.85
N ALA A 509 -42.92 -22.56 13.60
CA ALA A 509 -43.08 -23.18 12.30
C ALA A 509 -44.15 -22.51 11.42
N LYS A 510 -45.27 -22.07 11.99
CA LYS A 510 -46.50 -21.67 11.27
C LYS A 510 -46.90 -20.21 11.45
N ASP A 511 -46.47 -19.55 12.52
CA ASP A 511 -46.79 -18.16 12.75
C ASP A 511 -45.91 -17.25 11.91
N LYS A 512 -46.54 -16.29 11.24
CA LYS A 512 -45.81 -15.38 10.33
C LYS A 512 -45.52 -14.01 10.91
N ASP A 513 -46.22 -13.61 11.96
CA ASP A 513 -46.17 -12.27 12.51
C ASP A 513 -45.31 -12.25 13.79
N CYS A 514 -44.25 -11.46 13.84
CA CYS A 514 -43.49 -11.28 15.08
C CYS A 514 -44.36 -10.67 16.17
N ASN A 515 -44.38 -11.28 17.36
CA ASN A 515 -45.17 -10.85 18.52
C ASN A 515 -44.83 -9.47 19.05
N THR A 516 -43.61 -8.97 18.75
CA THR A 516 -43.08 -7.72 19.27
C THR A 516 -43.17 -6.59 18.25
N CYS A 517 -42.64 -6.75 17.05
CA CYS A 517 -42.50 -5.66 16.07
C CYS A 517 -43.51 -5.72 14.92
N GLY A 518 -44.28 -6.81 14.78
CA GLY A 518 -45.20 -7.00 13.69
C GLY A 518 -44.54 -7.34 12.35
N TYR A 519 -43.23 -7.67 12.36
CA TYR A 519 -42.54 -8.20 11.19
C TYR A 519 -43.23 -9.43 10.67
N VAL A 520 -43.46 -9.46 9.36
CA VAL A 520 -44.17 -10.57 8.69
C VAL A 520 -43.14 -11.37 7.89
N ARG A 521 -42.72 -12.50 8.44
CA ARG A 521 -41.82 -13.41 7.74
C ARG A 521 -42.52 -14.16 6.62
N PRO A 522 -41.79 -14.48 5.51
CA PRO A 522 -42.36 -15.33 4.48
C PRO A 522 -42.58 -16.77 5.01
N LEU A 523 -43.69 -17.38 4.61
CA LEU A 523 -43.95 -18.79 4.82
C LEU A 523 -43.99 -19.50 3.48
N TYR A 524 -43.41 -20.69 3.41
CA TYR A 524 -43.23 -21.45 2.19
C TYR A 524 -44.07 -22.74 2.19
N THR A 525 -44.54 -23.15 1.03
CA THR A 525 -45.38 -24.33 0.89
C THR A 525 -44.54 -25.58 0.60
N VAL A 526 -44.96 -26.69 1.23
CA VAL A 526 -44.49 -28.03 0.86
C VAL A 526 -45.59 -28.72 0.09
N THR A 527 -45.36 -28.90 -1.20
CA THR A 527 -46.28 -29.67 -2.08
C THR A 527 -45.81 -31.10 -2.19
N THR A 528 -46.66 -32.05 -1.86
CA THR A 528 -46.34 -33.48 -1.97
C THR A 528 -47.06 -34.14 -3.13
N GLY A 529 -46.32 -34.98 -3.86
CA GLY A 529 -46.93 -35.85 -4.89
C GLY A 529 -47.83 -36.93 -4.28
N GLU A 530 -48.44 -37.71 -5.16
CA GLU A 530 -49.27 -38.85 -4.74
C GLU A 530 -48.45 -39.81 -3.85
N ASN A 531 -49.06 -40.37 -2.83
CA ASN A 531 -48.48 -41.32 -1.90
C ASN A 531 -47.33 -40.77 -1.06
N VAL A 532 -47.23 -39.45 -0.92
CA VAL A 532 -46.25 -38.78 -0.03
C VAL A 532 -46.98 -37.99 1.03
N THR A 533 -46.57 -38.11 2.28
CA THR A 533 -47.06 -37.32 3.39
C THR A 533 -45.96 -36.54 4.00
N ALA A 534 -46.11 -35.23 4.13
CA ALA A 534 -45.23 -34.37 4.87
C ALA A 534 -45.80 -34.09 6.28
N LYS A 535 -44.97 -34.06 7.32
CA LYS A 535 -45.36 -33.81 8.71
C LYS A 535 -44.43 -32.85 9.37
N LEU A 536 -44.96 -32.09 10.34
CA LEU A 536 -44.22 -31.46 11.40
C LEU A 536 -44.43 -32.34 12.64
N GLU A 537 -43.31 -32.88 13.16
CA GLU A 537 -43.38 -33.88 14.21
C GLU A 537 -44.43 -35.01 13.87
N ASP A 538 -45.57 -35.02 14.56
CA ASP A 538 -46.65 -35.99 14.34
C ASP A 538 -47.85 -35.44 13.53
N GLU A 539 -47.92 -34.15 13.28
CA GLU A 539 -49.02 -33.50 12.56
C GLU A 539 -48.77 -33.45 11.05
N VAL A 540 -49.79 -33.80 10.25
CA VAL A 540 -49.75 -33.68 8.79
C VAL A 540 -49.66 -32.20 8.43
N LEU A 541 -48.68 -31.86 7.58
CA LEU A 541 -48.46 -30.50 7.12
C LEU A 541 -49.51 -30.11 6.07
N ASN A 542 -50.40 -29.19 6.42
CA ASN A 542 -51.47 -28.69 5.56
C ASN A 542 -51.42 -27.16 5.34
N ALA A 543 -50.37 -26.50 5.83
CA ALA A 543 -50.18 -25.05 5.77
C ALA A 543 -48.74 -24.72 5.44
N PRO A 544 -48.49 -23.54 4.87
CA PRO A 544 -47.13 -23.06 4.67
C PRO A 544 -46.35 -22.96 6.00
N VAL A 545 -45.04 -23.13 5.96
CA VAL A 545 -44.13 -23.08 7.09
C VAL A 545 -42.96 -22.14 6.86
N ALA A 546 -42.33 -21.70 7.93
CA ALA A 546 -41.15 -20.84 7.89
C ALA A 546 -39.94 -21.61 7.34
N ALA A 547 -39.00 -20.89 6.76
CA ALA A 547 -37.67 -21.42 6.50
C ALA A 547 -37.03 -22.00 7.79
N ASP A 548 -36.06 -22.86 7.62
CA ASP A 548 -35.37 -23.59 8.68
C ASP A 548 -36.25 -24.57 9.50
N THR A 549 -37.52 -24.70 9.14
CA THR A 549 -38.41 -25.68 9.76
C THR A 549 -38.06 -27.07 9.32
N LYS A 550 -37.89 -28.01 10.24
CA LYS A 550 -37.63 -29.42 9.94
C LYS A 550 -38.93 -30.14 9.56
N VAL A 551 -39.00 -30.70 8.33
CA VAL A 551 -40.11 -31.43 7.79
C VAL A 551 -39.79 -32.91 7.65
N HIS A 552 -40.71 -33.77 8.06
CA HIS A 552 -40.64 -35.22 7.96
C HIS A 552 -41.48 -35.73 6.78
N LEU A 553 -40.91 -36.59 5.97
CA LEU A 553 -41.53 -37.18 4.80
C LEU A 553 -41.76 -38.68 4.98
N THR A 554 -42.87 -39.17 4.49
CA THR A 554 -43.14 -40.60 4.41
C THR A 554 -43.80 -40.91 3.06
N ALA A 555 -43.21 -41.83 2.27
CA ALA A 555 -43.79 -42.36 1.05
C ALA A 555 -44.49 -43.69 1.36
N THR A 556 -45.73 -43.83 0.84
CA THR A 556 -46.51 -45.09 0.94
C THR A 556 -46.34 -45.84 -0.41
N VAL A 557 -45.73 -47.01 -0.34
CA VAL A 557 -45.46 -47.79 -1.58
C VAL A 557 -46.77 -48.42 -2.09
N PRO A 558 -47.20 -48.17 -3.34
CA PRO A 558 -48.33 -48.80 -3.92
C PRO A 558 -48.17 -50.30 -4.13
N ASP A 559 -49.30 -51.07 -4.12
CA ASP A 559 -49.25 -52.52 -4.32
C ASP A 559 -48.59 -52.89 -5.65
N GLY A 560 -47.63 -53.83 -5.57
CA GLY A 560 -46.94 -54.33 -6.77
C GLY A 560 -45.78 -53.41 -7.26
N GLN A 561 -45.41 -52.45 -6.49
CA GLN A 561 -44.27 -51.54 -6.77
C GLN A 561 -43.24 -51.57 -5.67
N HIS A 562 -42.08 -51.03 -5.93
CA HIS A 562 -41.05 -50.74 -4.94
C HIS A 562 -40.59 -49.27 -5.08
N PHE A 563 -40.17 -48.71 -3.99
CA PHE A 563 -39.63 -47.37 -3.94
C PHE A 563 -38.24 -47.29 -4.60
N ILE A 564 -38.05 -46.32 -5.49
CA ILE A 564 -36.78 -46.13 -6.21
C ILE A 564 -36.10 -44.81 -5.91
N GLY A 565 -36.73 -43.92 -5.17
CA GLY A 565 -36.11 -42.65 -4.76
C GLY A 565 -37.07 -41.49 -4.69
N TRP A 566 -36.54 -40.35 -4.39
CA TRP A 566 -37.22 -39.06 -4.26
C TRP A 566 -36.91 -38.16 -5.45
N THR A 567 -37.83 -37.32 -5.84
CA THR A 567 -37.62 -36.14 -6.70
C THR A 567 -37.99 -34.91 -5.86
N VAL A 568 -37.12 -33.93 -5.87
CA VAL A 568 -37.23 -32.68 -5.09
C VAL A 568 -37.10 -31.51 -6.03
N MET A 569 -38.05 -30.60 -5.96
CA MET A 569 -37.98 -29.29 -6.61
C MET A 569 -37.96 -28.22 -5.52
N VAL A 570 -37.07 -27.26 -5.62
CA VAL A 570 -37.02 -26.07 -4.77
C VAL A 570 -37.20 -24.86 -5.68
N GLY A 571 -38.28 -24.12 -5.48
CA GLY A 571 -38.74 -23.18 -6.51
C GLY A 571 -38.99 -23.90 -7.84
N ASP A 572 -38.33 -23.43 -8.89
CA ASP A 572 -38.41 -24.03 -10.25
C ASP A 572 -37.23 -24.97 -10.56
N GLU A 573 -36.32 -25.22 -9.60
CA GLU A 573 -35.09 -26.01 -9.82
C GLU A 573 -35.18 -27.42 -9.19
N GLU A 574 -34.78 -28.45 -9.96
CA GLU A 574 -34.66 -29.80 -9.44
C GLU A 574 -33.38 -30.01 -8.67
N GLN A 575 -33.51 -30.42 -7.41
CA GLN A 575 -32.40 -30.70 -6.51
C GLN A 575 -32.05 -32.20 -6.49
N LYS A 576 -30.75 -32.50 -6.29
CA LYS A 576 -30.33 -33.89 -6.02
C LYS A 576 -30.90 -34.33 -4.67
N ALA A 577 -31.79 -35.33 -4.67
CA ALA A 577 -32.46 -35.78 -3.46
C ALA A 577 -31.50 -36.15 -2.32
N ASP A 578 -30.36 -36.78 -2.65
CA ASP A 578 -29.36 -37.20 -1.64
C ASP A 578 -28.62 -36.01 -0.96
N ASN A 579 -28.62 -34.85 -1.59
CA ASN A 579 -28.02 -33.65 -1.02
C ASN A 579 -29.02 -32.81 -0.20
N PHE A 580 -30.30 -32.89 -0.58
CA PHE A 580 -31.36 -32.11 0.02
C PHE A 580 -32.09 -32.84 1.16
N LEU A 581 -32.26 -34.14 1.03
CA LEU A 581 -32.97 -34.99 1.99
C LEU A 581 -32.02 -35.79 2.85
N THR A 582 -32.29 -35.84 4.12
CA THR A 582 -31.66 -36.80 5.04
C THR A 582 -32.57 -38.04 5.10
N GLN A 583 -32.22 -39.08 4.37
CA GLN A 583 -32.98 -40.32 4.34
C GLN A 583 -32.79 -41.13 5.62
N ASP A 584 -33.83 -41.87 6.04
CA ASP A 584 -33.70 -42.82 7.16
C ASP A 584 -32.89 -44.05 6.70
N LYS A 585 -31.86 -44.39 7.48
CA LYS A 585 -30.88 -45.47 7.16
C LYS A 585 -31.53 -46.87 7.09
N ASN A 586 -32.66 -47.07 7.74
CA ASN A 586 -33.35 -48.33 7.85
C ASN A 586 -34.65 -48.38 6.99
N ASP A 587 -35.13 -47.23 6.57
CA ASP A 587 -36.42 -47.13 5.79
C ASP A 587 -36.27 -46.01 4.73
N PRO A 588 -35.84 -46.35 3.51
CA PRO A 588 -35.63 -45.34 2.45
C PRO A 588 -36.90 -44.59 2.01
N THR A 589 -38.07 -45.09 2.43
CA THR A 589 -39.36 -44.41 2.18
C THR A 589 -39.61 -43.26 3.15
N LYS A 590 -38.70 -43.05 4.10
CA LYS A 590 -38.69 -41.93 5.10
C LYS A 590 -37.52 -41.04 4.90
N ALA A 591 -37.76 -39.75 4.94
CA ALA A 591 -36.69 -38.73 4.88
C ALA A 591 -37.11 -37.51 5.67
N THR A 592 -36.13 -36.67 5.95
CA THR A 592 -36.31 -35.33 6.55
C THR A 592 -35.54 -34.28 5.75
N PHE A 593 -36.03 -33.06 5.77
CA PHE A 593 -35.31 -31.91 5.24
C PHE A 593 -35.57 -30.66 6.09
N THR A 594 -34.72 -29.69 5.97
CA THR A 594 -34.92 -28.36 6.53
C THR A 594 -35.51 -27.48 5.43
N MET A 595 -36.62 -26.79 5.72
CA MET A 595 -37.29 -25.95 4.79
C MET A 595 -36.40 -24.81 4.28
N PRO A 596 -36.14 -24.70 2.97
CA PRO A 596 -35.41 -23.55 2.42
C PRO A 596 -36.32 -22.31 2.38
N ALA A 597 -35.72 -21.15 2.04
CA ALA A 597 -36.44 -19.91 1.83
C ALA A 597 -37.21 -19.89 0.48
N GLU A 598 -37.75 -21.04 0.04
CA GLU A 598 -38.49 -21.22 -1.21
C GLU A 598 -39.52 -22.36 -1.06
N ASN A 599 -40.51 -22.37 -1.96
CA ASN A 599 -41.47 -23.46 -1.99
C ASN A 599 -40.83 -24.78 -2.42
N VAL A 600 -41.24 -25.88 -1.82
CA VAL A 600 -40.67 -27.19 -2.09
C VAL A 600 -41.75 -28.12 -2.63
N GLU A 601 -41.51 -28.80 -3.76
CA GLU A 601 -42.33 -29.90 -4.25
C GLU A 601 -41.55 -31.21 -4.12
N ILE A 602 -42.18 -32.23 -3.48
CA ILE A 602 -41.55 -33.53 -3.25
C ILE A 602 -42.41 -34.66 -3.81
N LYS A 603 -41.80 -35.52 -4.62
CA LYS A 603 -42.40 -36.71 -5.18
C LYS A 603 -41.64 -37.96 -4.81
N ALA A 604 -42.32 -39.00 -4.47
CA ALA A 604 -41.74 -40.34 -4.35
C ALA A 604 -41.88 -41.08 -5.69
N ASN A 605 -40.80 -41.71 -6.10
CA ASN A 605 -40.73 -42.45 -7.33
C ASN A 605 -40.83 -43.94 -7.05
N PHE A 606 -41.67 -44.63 -7.82
CA PHE A 606 -41.90 -46.06 -7.67
C PHE A 606 -41.69 -46.76 -8.99
N ALA A 607 -41.15 -47.96 -8.98
CA ALA A 607 -41.07 -48.83 -10.14
C ALA A 607 -41.86 -50.13 -9.89
N SER A 608 -42.44 -50.70 -10.94
CA SER A 608 -43.08 -52.01 -10.88
C SER A 608 -42.05 -53.04 -10.40
N ASN A 609 -42.44 -53.89 -9.48
CA ASN A 609 -41.59 -54.98 -9.05
C ASN A 609 -41.11 -55.79 -10.25
N PRO A 610 -39.84 -56.00 -10.48
CA PRO A 610 -39.33 -56.74 -11.63
C PRO A 610 -39.89 -58.15 -11.59
N THR A 611 -40.78 -58.41 -12.53
CA THR A 611 -41.02 -59.77 -12.90
C THR A 611 -39.80 -60.17 -13.73
N LEU A 612 -38.96 -61.00 -13.11
CA LEU A 612 -38.07 -61.78 -13.88
C LEU A 612 -36.58 -61.58 -13.87
N ASN A 613 -36.01 -62.71 -13.90
CA ASN A 613 -34.61 -62.96 -14.06
C ASN A 613 -34.07 -62.30 -15.35
N PRO A 614 -33.09 -61.43 -15.25
CA PRO A 614 -32.42 -60.78 -16.37
C PRO A 614 -31.69 -61.84 -17.21
N THR A 615 -31.48 -61.54 -18.49
CA THR A 615 -30.76 -62.48 -19.40
C THR A 615 -29.26 -62.21 -19.40
N LEU A 616 -28.46 -63.27 -19.45
CA LEU A 616 -27.01 -63.20 -19.65
C LEU A 616 -26.70 -63.58 -21.10
N ARG A 617 -25.98 -62.68 -21.80
CA ARG A 617 -25.40 -62.96 -23.12
C ARG A 617 -23.88 -63.02 -22.98
N VAL A 618 -23.26 -64.06 -23.51
CA VAL A 618 -21.80 -64.17 -23.63
C VAL A 618 -21.43 -64.23 -25.11
N GLY A 619 -20.33 -63.49 -25.44
CA GLY A 619 -19.78 -63.51 -26.79
C GLY A 619 -19.14 -64.84 -27.19
N ASP A 620 -18.68 -64.94 -28.45
CA ASP A 620 -17.96 -66.10 -28.95
C ASP A 620 -16.70 -66.33 -28.12
N HIS A 621 -16.36 -67.62 -27.90
CA HIS A 621 -15.20 -68.05 -27.13
C HIS A 621 -15.29 -67.73 -25.62
N VAL A 622 -16.45 -67.35 -25.09
CA VAL A 622 -16.73 -67.19 -23.67
C VAL A 622 -17.73 -68.26 -23.21
N THR A 623 -17.44 -68.91 -22.11
CA THR A 623 -18.36 -69.82 -21.41
C THR A 623 -18.71 -69.20 -20.06
N ALA A 624 -19.96 -69.36 -19.65
CA ALA A 624 -20.48 -68.94 -18.33
C ALA A 624 -21.04 -70.13 -17.57
N THR A 625 -20.75 -70.16 -16.26
CA THR A 625 -21.40 -71.12 -15.33
C THR A 625 -21.89 -70.34 -14.08
N ILE A 626 -22.89 -70.92 -13.39
CA ILE A 626 -23.38 -70.33 -12.15
C ILE A 626 -22.67 -71.04 -10.98
N GLU A 627 -22.38 -70.32 -9.89
CA GLU A 627 -21.71 -70.88 -8.69
C GLU A 627 -22.43 -72.10 -8.16
N GLY A 628 -21.69 -73.20 -7.94
CA GLY A 628 -22.28 -74.48 -7.52
C GLY A 628 -22.87 -75.33 -8.64
N SER A 629 -22.75 -74.94 -9.95
CA SER A 629 -23.16 -75.74 -11.10
C SER A 629 -22.04 -75.85 -12.13
N ASP A 630 -21.70 -77.05 -12.56
CA ASP A 630 -20.72 -77.32 -13.64
C ASP A 630 -21.36 -77.20 -15.04
N ALA A 631 -22.66 -76.90 -15.11
CA ALA A 631 -23.38 -76.75 -16.39
C ALA A 631 -23.15 -75.35 -16.99
N SER A 632 -22.72 -75.30 -18.23
CA SER A 632 -22.59 -74.04 -18.98
C SER A 632 -23.95 -73.38 -19.21
N VAL A 633 -24.02 -72.07 -18.92
CA VAL A 633 -25.21 -71.23 -19.18
C VAL A 633 -25.20 -70.78 -20.64
N PRO A 634 -26.18 -71.22 -21.47
CA PRO A 634 -26.20 -70.82 -22.86
C PRO A 634 -26.37 -69.31 -23.00
N SER A 635 -25.73 -68.66 -23.97
CA SER A 635 -25.86 -67.24 -24.24
C SER A 635 -27.32 -66.84 -24.49
N GLY A 636 -27.80 -65.82 -23.80
CA GLY A 636 -29.20 -65.42 -23.89
C GLY A 636 -30.15 -66.07 -22.88
N SER A 637 -29.64 -66.97 -21.99
CA SER A 637 -30.45 -67.57 -20.92
C SER A 637 -30.74 -66.58 -19.80
N THR A 638 -31.86 -66.77 -19.08
CA THR A 638 -32.20 -66.03 -17.88
C THR A 638 -31.39 -66.54 -16.69
N VAL A 639 -30.79 -65.64 -15.96
CA VAL A 639 -30.06 -65.94 -14.70
C VAL A 639 -30.71 -65.16 -13.56
N PRO A 640 -31.03 -65.78 -12.42
CA PRO A 640 -31.63 -65.03 -11.30
C PRO A 640 -30.72 -63.89 -10.81
N VAL A 641 -31.34 -62.80 -10.39
CA VAL A 641 -30.63 -61.64 -9.78
C VAL A 641 -29.92 -62.12 -8.48
N GLY A 642 -28.69 -61.74 -8.34
CA GLY A 642 -27.89 -62.12 -7.14
C GLY A 642 -27.05 -63.38 -7.25
N GLU A 643 -27.23 -64.16 -8.33
CA GLU A 643 -26.41 -65.36 -8.60
C GLU A 643 -24.99 -64.95 -9.04
N THR A 644 -24.00 -65.68 -8.56
CA THR A 644 -22.60 -65.47 -9.01
C THR A 644 -22.36 -66.22 -10.29
N VAL A 645 -21.95 -65.49 -11.31
CA VAL A 645 -21.59 -66.05 -12.61
C VAL A 645 -20.10 -66.14 -12.79
N HIS A 646 -19.61 -67.31 -13.19
CA HIS A 646 -18.20 -67.55 -13.55
C HIS A 646 -18.07 -67.53 -15.06
N LEU A 647 -17.13 -66.72 -15.54
CA LEU A 647 -16.77 -66.58 -16.94
C LEU A 647 -15.42 -67.21 -17.24
N THR A 648 -15.32 -67.88 -18.38
CA THR A 648 -14.02 -68.35 -18.88
C THR A 648 -13.93 -68.02 -20.37
N ALA A 649 -12.88 -67.33 -20.76
CA ALA A 649 -12.55 -67.04 -22.15
C ALA A 649 -11.54 -68.08 -22.68
N ILE A 650 -11.74 -68.56 -23.91
CA ILE A 650 -10.84 -69.49 -24.58
C ILE A 650 -10.34 -68.79 -25.85
N ALA A 651 -9.06 -68.44 -25.86
CA ALA A 651 -8.45 -67.79 -27.01
C ALA A 651 -8.44 -68.69 -28.22
N PRO A 652 -8.84 -68.20 -29.43
CA PRO A 652 -8.69 -68.91 -30.68
C PRO A 652 -7.25 -69.25 -30.97
N GLU A 653 -7.01 -70.24 -31.82
CA GLU A 653 -5.61 -70.69 -32.21
C GLU A 653 -4.88 -69.50 -32.87
N GLY A 654 -3.71 -69.11 -32.28
CA GLY A 654 -2.89 -67.98 -32.77
C GLY A 654 -3.29 -66.64 -32.23
N GLN A 655 -4.09 -66.59 -31.16
CA GLN A 655 -4.48 -65.36 -30.49
C GLN A 655 -4.35 -65.51 -28.98
N HIS A 656 -4.17 -64.38 -28.30
CA HIS A 656 -4.14 -64.30 -26.84
C HIS A 656 -5.20 -63.36 -26.28
N PHE A 657 -5.64 -63.61 -25.10
CA PHE A 657 -6.67 -62.82 -24.44
C PHE A 657 -6.12 -61.46 -24.04
N THR A 658 -6.87 -60.39 -24.34
CA THR A 658 -6.50 -59.01 -24.05
C THR A 658 -7.37 -58.31 -23.02
N GLY A 659 -8.54 -58.85 -22.72
CA GLY A 659 -9.45 -58.27 -21.74
C GLY A 659 -10.90 -58.56 -21.96
N TRP A 660 -11.77 -58.03 -21.11
CA TRP A 660 -13.21 -58.20 -21.15
C TRP A 660 -13.93 -56.90 -21.57
N THR A 661 -15.03 -57.00 -22.26
CA THR A 661 -15.96 -55.94 -22.48
C THR A 661 -17.32 -56.35 -21.86
N VAL A 662 -17.95 -55.47 -21.11
CA VAL A 662 -19.19 -55.74 -20.39
C VAL A 662 -20.25 -54.66 -20.69
N LYS A 663 -21.48 -55.08 -20.98
CA LYS A 663 -22.62 -54.16 -21.05
C LYS A 663 -23.72 -54.62 -20.08
N VAL A 664 -24.27 -53.65 -19.33
CA VAL A 664 -25.36 -53.89 -18.40
C VAL A 664 -26.58 -53.07 -18.85
N GLY A 665 -27.60 -53.73 -19.33
CA GLY A 665 -28.68 -53.07 -20.04
C GLY A 665 -28.19 -52.55 -21.38
N SER A 666 -28.28 -51.25 -21.62
CA SER A 666 -27.78 -50.55 -22.81
C SER A 666 -26.42 -49.86 -22.61
N GLU A 667 -25.86 -49.91 -21.41
CA GLU A 667 -24.65 -49.14 -21.01
C GLU A 667 -23.42 -50.05 -20.92
N GLU A 668 -22.32 -49.64 -21.54
CA GLU A 668 -21.03 -50.29 -21.39
C GLU A 668 -20.38 -49.94 -20.06
N GLN A 669 -19.96 -51.00 -19.33
CA GLN A 669 -19.34 -50.85 -18.01
C GLN A 669 -17.84 -51.08 -18.12
N LYS A 670 -17.06 -50.45 -17.24
CA LYS A 670 -15.63 -50.75 -17.11
C LYS A 670 -15.47 -52.16 -16.54
N ALA A 671 -14.86 -53.08 -17.33
CA ALA A 671 -14.76 -54.49 -16.97
C ALA A 671 -14.12 -54.70 -15.59
N ASP A 672 -13.05 -53.95 -15.25
CA ASP A 672 -12.34 -54.02 -13.97
C ASP A 672 -13.19 -53.59 -12.75
N THR A 673 -14.32 -52.92 -12.97
CA THR A 673 -15.22 -52.52 -11.88
C THR A 673 -16.44 -53.39 -11.73
N PHE A 674 -16.84 -54.05 -12.81
CA PHE A 674 -18.01 -54.94 -12.84
C PHE A 674 -17.63 -56.41 -12.64
N LEU A 675 -16.51 -56.82 -13.20
CA LEU A 675 -15.98 -58.19 -13.08
C LEU A 675 -14.91 -58.28 -12.01
N THR A 676 -14.91 -59.37 -11.31
CA THR A 676 -13.80 -59.75 -10.41
C THR A 676 -12.91 -60.77 -11.14
N PRO A 677 -11.74 -60.39 -11.70
CA PRO A 677 -10.85 -61.31 -12.40
C PRO A 677 -10.23 -62.30 -11.44
N ASP A 678 -9.99 -63.52 -11.94
CA ASP A 678 -9.20 -64.52 -11.20
C ASP A 678 -7.72 -64.04 -11.08
N LYS A 679 -7.13 -64.14 -9.91
CA LYS A 679 -5.78 -63.59 -9.63
C LYS A 679 -4.67 -64.33 -10.37
N ASN A 680 -4.89 -65.58 -10.77
CA ASN A 680 -3.92 -66.46 -11.40
C ASN A 680 -4.22 -66.74 -12.89
N ASP A 681 -5.40 -66.39 -13.36
CA ASP A 681 -5.87 -66.70 -14.73
C ASP A 681 -6.70 -65.54 -15.25
N PRO A 682 -6.14 -64.58 -16.01
CA PRO A 682 -6.86 -63.40 -16.49
C PRO A 682 -8.00 -63.72 -17.48
N THR A 683 -7.99 -64.94 -18.02
CA THR A 683 -9.08 -65.43 -18.90
C THR A 683 -10.34 -65.81 -18.10
N LYS A 684 -10.28 -65.78 -16.81
CA LYS A 684 -11.40 -66.06 -15.88
C LYS A 684 -11.79 -64.86 -15.05
N ALA A 685 -13.10 -64.68 -14.94
CA ALA A 685 -13.68 -63.62 -14.09
C ALA A 685 -15.02 -64.05 -13.50
N THR A 686 -15.46 -63.36 -12.44
CA THR A 686 -16.74 -63.60 -11.83
C THR A 686 -17.50 -62.25 -11.72
N PHE A 687 -18.83 -62.30 -11.68
CA PHE A 687 -19.67 -61.17 -11.31
C PHE A 687 -20.98 -61.68 -10.70
N THR A 688 -21.65 -60.78 -9.96
CA THR A 688 -23.01 -61.08 -9.44
C THR A 688 -24.04 -60.52 -10.41
N MET A 689 -24.99 -61.38 -10.80
CA MET A 689 -26.02 -61.03 -11.78
C MET A 689 -26.89 -59.88 -11.28
N PRO A 690 -26.87 -58.69 -11.95
CA PRO A 690 -27.70 -57.56 -11.59
C PRO A 690 -29.15 -57.76 -12.07
N SER A 691 -30.03 -56.80 -11.69
CA SER A 691 -31.44 -56.77 -12.12
C SER A 691 -31.63 -56.39 -13.61
N LYS A 692 -30.56 -56.13 -14.34
CA LYS A 692 -30.54 -55.81 -15.77
C LYS A 692 -29.84 -56.92 -16.57
N ASN A 693 -30.24 -57.02 -17.85
CA ASN A 693 -29.52 -57.95 -18.77
C ASN A 693 -28.03 -57.60 -18.83
N VAL A 694 -27.19 -58.63 -18.90
CA VAL A 694 -25.75 -58.51 -18.99
C VAL A 694 -25.26 -59.13 -20.28
N GLU A 695 -24.38 -58.45 -21.01
CA GLU A 695 -23.65 -58.96 -22.14
C GLU A 695 -22.14 -58.87 -21.86
N VAL A 696 -21.43 -59.99 -21.99
CA VAL A 696 -19.96 -60.04 -21.74
C VAL A 696 -19.29 -60.67 -22.95
N THR A 697 -18.24 -59.99 -23.45
CA THR A 697 -17.40 -60.47 -24.52
C THR A 697 -15.93 -60.47 -24.08
N ALA A 698 -15.18 -61.45 -24.56
CA ALA A 698 -13.74 -61.49 -24.43
C ALA A 698 -13.08 -60.93 -25.70
N ASN A 699 -12.02 -60.16 -25.48
CA ASN A 699 -11.23 -59.53 -26.53
C ASN A 699 -9.91 -60.34 -26.72
N PHE A 700 -9.50 -60.52 -27.96
CA PHE A 700 -8.34 -61.26 -28.32
C PHE A 700 -7.49 -60.46 -29.33
N ALA A 701 -6.15 -60.62 -29.30
CA ALA A 701 -5.21 -60.08 -30.28
C ALA A 701 -4.37 -61.18 -30.86
N GLU A 702 -3.97 -61.06 -32.14
CA GLU A 702 -3.08 -62.01 -32.80
C GLU A 702 -1.73 -62.06 -32.14
N ASP A 703 -1.17 -63.26 -32.01
CA ASP A 703 0.19 -63.49 -31.48
C ASP A 703 1.23 -62.98 -32.48
N SER A 704 1.92 -61.90 -32.19
CA SER A 704 2.94 -61.35 -33.05
C SER A 704 4.18 -62.30 -33.07
N ILE A 705 4.59 -62.70 -34.24
CA ILE A 705 5.89 -63.38 -34.51
C ILE A 705 6.99 -62.34 -34.33
N PRO A 706 8.00 -62.56 -33.50
CA PRO A 706 9.11 -61.58 -33.34
C PRO A 706 9.99 -61.56 -34.56
N GLU A 707 10.07 -60.44 -35.27
CA GLU A 707 11.16 -60.19 -36.21
C GLU A 707 12.41 -59.72 -35.42
N PRO A 708 13.64 -60.14 -35.87
CA PRO A 708 14.85 -59.83 -35.11
C PRO A 708 15.31 -58.39 -35.30
N ASP A 709 15.88 -57.84 -34.24
CA ASP A 709 16.52 -56.52 -34.17
C ASP A 709 17.47 -56.24 -35.33
N PRO A 710 17.50 -55.02 -35.84
CA PRO A 710 18.70 -54.47 -36.38
C PRO A 710 19.30 -53.40 -35.43
N VAL A 711 20.58 -53.66 -35.19
CA VAL A 711 21.56 -52.87 -34.48
C VAL A 711 21.58 -51.43 -34.96
N GLY A 712 21.81 -50.53 -34.02
CA GLY A 712 21.93 -49.11 -34.21
C GLY A 712 23.02 -48.62 -35.16
N PRO A 713 23.20 -47.34 -35.36
CA PRO A 713 24.10 -46.60 -34.47
C PRO A 713 23.62 -45.20 -34.03
N SER A 714 24.09 -44.93 -32.86
CA SER A 714 24.62 -43.66 -32.31
C SER A 714 24.41 -42.37 -33.03
N ASP A 715 24.09 -41.45 -32.21
CA ASP A 715 24.70 -40.11 -32.07
C ASP A 715 23.90 -38.90 -32.45
N THR A 716 23.94 -38.14 -31.43
CA THR A 716 23.97 -36.67 -31.32
C THR A 716 22.66 -35.90 -31.36
N GLY A 717 22.36 -35.51 -30.19
CA GLY A 717 22.32 -34.04 -29.92
C GLY A 717 20.95 -33.38 -30.10
N ASN A 718 20.23 -33.22 -29.17
CA ASN A 718 20.07 -31.95 -28.46
C ASN A 718 18.92 -32.00 -27.46
N ILE A 719 19.34 -31.81 -26.30
CA ILE A 719 18.53 -31.58 -25.14
C ILE A 719 17.84 -30.22 -25.31
N GLN A 720 16.58 -30.20 -25.38
CA GLN A 720 15.84 -29.06 -24.86
C GLN A 720 14.74 -29.54 -23.94
N GLY A 721 15.00 -29.26 -22.69
CA GLY A 721 14.29 -29.71 -21.55
C GLY A 721 12.79 -29.44 -21.59
N ALA A 722 12.06 -30.49 -21.51
CA ALA A 722 10.77 -30.42 -20.89
C ALA A 722 11.01 -30.24 -19.39
N ILE A 723 10.88 -29.04 -18.93
CA ILE A 723 10.70 -28.78 -17.50
C ILE A 723 9.33 -29.39 -17.17
N SER A 724 9.40 -30.54 -16.56
CA SER A 724 8.25 -31.08 -15.85
C SER A 724 7.93 -30.08 -14.77
N ALA A 725 6.86 -29.30 -14.95
CA ALA A 725 6.24 -28.58 -13.88
C ALA A 725 5.76 -29.59 -12.86
N VAL A 726 6.53 -29.77 -11.82
CA VAL A 726 6.04 -30.37 -10.58
C VAL A 726 5.00 -29.37 -10.08
N VAL A 727 3.74 -29.70 -10.27
CA VAL A 727 2.65 -29.08 -9.54
C VAL A 727 2.78 -29.54 -8.10
N ILE A 728 3.62 -28.83 -7.35
CA ILE A 728 3.51 -28.84 -5.90
C ILE A 728 2.24 -28.04 -5.63
N GLY A 729 1.21 -28.71 -5.18
CA GLY A 729 0.05 -28.07 -4.62
C GLY A 729 0.52 -27.11 -3.52
N ALA A 730 0.63 -25.84 -3.89
CA ALA A 730 0.84 -24.80 -2.91
C ALA A 730 -0.43 -24.74 -2.08
N ALA A 731 -0.35 -25.32 -0.89
CA ALA A 731 -1.25 -24.91 0.18
C ALA A 731 -1.19 -23.39 0.24
N ALA A 732 -2.34 -22.76 0.09
CA ALA A 732 -2.49 -21.33 0.15
C ALA A 732 -1.77 -20.80 1.40
N GLY A 733 -0.63 -20.16 1.22
CA GLY A 733 0.10 -19.51 2.28
C GLY A 733 -0.67 -18.22 2.61
N ALA A 734 -1.53 -18.28 3.62
CA ALA A 734 -2.07 -17.08 4.21
C ALA A 734 -0.96 -16.39 4.98
N ILE A 735 -0.55 -15.21 4.55
CA ILE A 735 0.29 -14.34 5.37
C ILE A 735 -0.64 -13.64 6.35
N ILE A 736 -0.51 -13.99 7.61
CA ILE A 736 -1.24 -13.34 8.70
C ILE A 736 -0.41 -12.12 9.11
N TYR A 737 -0.96 -10.93 8.88
CA TYR A 737 -0.46 -9.70 9.47
C TYR A 737 -1.29 -9.39 10.72
N GLU A 738 -0.66 -9.44 11.88
CA GLU A 738 -1.19 -8.83 13.11
C GLU A 738 -0.79 -7.36 13.12
N ALA A 739 -1.69 -6.49 12.71
CA ALA A 739 -1.62 -5.07 13.07
C ALA A 739 -2.71 -4.83 14.11
N GLY A 740 -2.29 -4.39 15.29
CA GLY A 740 -3.05 -4.32 16.55
C GLY A 740 -4.56 -4.09 16.43
N THR A 741 -5.34 -5.07 16.77
CA THR A 741 -6.79 -5.24 16.89
C THR A 741 -7.53 -5.96 15.77
N GLY A 742 -6.88 -6.33 14.66
CA GLY A 742 -7.55 -7.09 13.60
C GLY A 742 -6.62 -8.07 12.89
N ILE A 743 -7.06 -9.31 12.72
CA ILE A 743 -6.37 -10.29 11.87
C ILE A 743 -6.81 -10.04 10.43
N TYR A 744 -5.94 -9.41 9.62
CA TYR A 744 -6.19 -9.29 8.19
C TYR A 744 -5.62 -10.51 7.47
N ARG A 745 -6.49 -11.33 6.89
CA ARG A 745 -6.09 -12.38 5.95
C ARG A 745 -5.79 -11.72 4.60
N VAL A 746 -4.51 -11.58 4.26
CA VAL A 746 -4.09 -11.28 2.90
C VAL A 746 -4.15 -12.58 2.12
N ILE A 747 -5.24 -12.81 1.39
CA ILE A 747 -5.35 -13.95 0.50
C ILE A 747 -4.49 -13.63 -0.72
N ASN A 748 -3.43 -14.41 -0.94
CA ASN A 748 -2.69 -14.38 -2.19
C ASN A 748 -3.69 -14.69 -3.33
N MET A 749 -3.76 -13.83 -4.33
CA MET A 749 -4.63 -13.99 -5.49
C MET A 749 -3.89 -14.92 -6.49
N PRO A 750 -4.14 -16.23 -6.48
CA PRO A 750 -3.39 -17.15 -7.35
C PRO A 750 -3.77 -16.93 -8.80
N GLY A 751 -2.78 -16.60 -9.63
CA GLY A 751 -2.93 -16.49 -11.09
C GLY A 751 -3.27 -15.09 -11.60
N ILE A 752 -3.44 -14.09 -10.74
CA ILE A 752 -3.73 -12.71 -11.14
C ILE A 752 -2.45 -11.87 -10.99
N PRO A 753 -1.96 -11.21 -12.06
CA PRO A 753 -0.82 -10.32 -11.95
C PRO A 753 -1.15 -9.13 -11.04
N MET A 754 -0.21 -8.80 -10.12
CA MET A 754 -0.38 -7.64 -9.25
C MET A 754 -0.29 -6.36 -10.06
N PRO A 755 -1.28 -5.48 -10.00
CA PRO A 755 -1.25 -4.20 -10.68
C PRO A 755 -0.11 -3.33 -10.15
N SER A 756 0.55 -2.60 -11.03
CA SER A 756 1.67 -1.71 -10.71
C SER A 756 1.23 -0.26 -10.51
N ASN A 757 0.08 0.12 -11.05
CA ASN A 757 -0.45 1.47 -11.02
C ASN A 757 -1.98 1.48 -10.83
N ARG A 758 -2.54 2.67 -10.69
CA ARG A 758 -3.95 2.87 -10.38
C ARG A 758 -4.90 2.40 -11.47
N ILE A 759 -4.52 2.61 -12.74
CA ILE A 759 -5.39 2.18 -13.85
C ILE A 759 -5.42 0.66 -13.96
N GLU A 760 -4.30 -0.02 -13.84
CA GLU A 760 -4.24 -1.48 -13.82
C GLU A 760 -5.06 -2.09 -12.66
N LEU A 761 -5.08 -1.41 -11.49
CA LEU A 761 -5.93 -1.83 -10.38
C LEU A 761 -7.41 -1.63 -10.69
N ALA A 762 -7.80 -0.50 -11.27
CA ALA A 762 -9.19 -0.23 -11.63
C ALA A 762 -9.70 -1.23 -12.68
N GLU A 763 -8.91 -1.50 -13.71
CA GLU A 763 -9.21 -2.49 -14.76
C GLU A 763 -9.34 -3.90 -14.19
N LEU A 764 -8.42 -4.30 -13.31
CA LEU A 764 -8.45 -5.58 -12.64
C LEU A 764 -9.74 -5.78 -11.84
N LEU A 765 -10.16 -4.81 -11.05
CA LEU A 765 -11.37 -4.85 -10.24
C LEU A 765 -12.63 -4.86 -11.13
N TRP A 766 -12.63 -4.04 -12.18
CA TRP A 766 -13.74 -3.91 -13.11
C TRP A 766 -13.94 -5.18 -13.96
N GLU A 767 -12.85 -5.83 -14.37
CA GLU A 767 -12.89 -7.12 -15.08
C GLU A 767 -13.50 -8.23 -14.23
N HIS A 768 -13.09 -8.32 -12.95
CA HIS A 768 -13.62 -9.31 -12.01
C HIS A 768 -15.06 -9.03 -11.58
N ALA A 769 -15.53 -7.81 -11.74
CA ALA A 769 -16.94 -7.46 -11.57
C ALA A 769 -17.80 -7.70 -12.83
N GLY A 770 -17.24 -8.33 -13.87
CA GLY A 770 -17.97 -8.62 -15.12
C GLY A 770 -18.11 -7.39 -16.03
N LYS A 771 -17.25 -6.39 -15.92
CA LYS A 771 -17.22 -5.15 -16.74
C LYS A 771 -18.54 -4.36 -16.75
N PRO A 772 -19.11 -4.03 -15.58
CA PRO A 772 -20.37 -3.27 -15.52
C PRO A 772 -20.20 -1.87 -16.09
N GLU A 773 -21.23 -1.37 -16.79
CA GLU A 773 -21.20 0.00 -17.32
C GLU A 773 -21.30 1.01 -16.16
N PRO A 774 -20.40 2.00 -16.09
CA PRO A 774 -20.50 3.05 -15.09
C PRO A 774 -21.72 3.95 -15.33
N VAL A 775 -22.24 4.55 -14.27
CA VAL A 775 -23.40 5.45 -14.33
C VAL A 775 -23.05 6.74 -15.07
N SER A 776 -21.86 7.27 -14.81
CA SER A 776 -21.35 8.49 -15.45
C SER A 776 -20.58 8.17 -16.74
N THR A 777 -20.90 8.88 -17.81
CA THR A 777 -20.18 8.82 -19.09
C THR A 777 -19.09 9.90 -19.23
N ALA A 778 -18.82 10.69 -18.18
CA ALA A 778 -17.79 11.69 -18.20
C ALA A 778 -16.39 11.06 -18.27
N LEU A 779 -15.54 11.55 -19.14
CA LEU A 779 -14.17 11.05 -19.33
C LEU A 779 -13.20 11.79 -18.39
N TYR A 780 -12.21 11.09 -17.86
CA TYR A 780 -11.09 11.71 -17.14
C TYR A 780 -10.12 12.36 -18.14
N SER A 781 -9.63 13.54 -17.80
CA SER A 781 -8.76 14.33 -18.69
C SER A 781 -7.32 13.78 -18.82
N ASP A 782 -6.92 12.88 -17.93
CA ASP A 782 -5.59 12.29 -17.85
C ASP A 782 -5.55 10.81 -18.24
N ILE A 783 -6.64 10.27 -18.79
CA ILE A 783 -6.72 8.97 -19.45
C ILE A 783 -7.03 9.21 -20.93
N ASP A 784 -6.38 8.49 -21.84
CA ASP A 784 -6.59 8.64 -23.28
C ASP A 784 -8.07 8.45 -23.65
N GLU A 785 -8.64 9.38 -24.42
CA GLU A 785 -10.05 9.34 -24.85
C GLU A 785 -10.35 8.08 -25.71
N GLY A 786 -9.34 7.55 -26.40
CA GLY A 786 -9.45 6.32 -27.19
C GLY A 786 -9.41 5.05 -26.34
N ASP A 787 -8.93 5.11 -25.10
CA ASP A 787 -8.90 3.97 -24.18
C ASP A 787 -10.22 3.88 -23.40
N THR A 788 -11.23 3.38 -24.08
CA THR A 788 -12.61 3.30 -23.54
C THR A 788 -12.73 2.37 -22.34
N ASP A 789 -11.93 1.30 -22.26
CA ASP A 789 -11.95 0.34 -21.15
C ASP A 789 -11.33 0.96 -19.90
N ALA A 790 -10.17 1.61 -20.02
CA ALA A 790 -9.54 2.34 -18.94
C ALA A 790 -10.44 3.46 -18.37
N GLN A 791 -11.09 4.24 -19.24
CA GLN A 791 -12.04 5.28 -18.83
C GLN A 791 -13.22 4.71 -18.04
N LYS A 792 -13.82 3.60 -18.51
CA LYS A 792 -14.92 2.93 -17.82
C LYS A 792 -14.50 2.31 -16.48
N ALA A 793 -13.38 1.62 -16.47
CA ALA A 793 -12.85 0.98 -15.27
C ALA A 793 -12.55 2.01 -14.16
N ALA A 794 -11.88 3.11 -14.53
CA ALA A 794 -11.58 4.20 -13.60
C ALA A 794 -12.87 4.82 -13.03
N ARG A 795 -13.84 5.15 -13.89
CA ARG A 795 -15.12 5.73 -13.47
C ARG A 795 -15.91 4.80 -12.58
N TRP A 796 -16.02 3.54 -12.96
CA TRP A 796 -16.72 2.54 -12.16
C TRP A 796 -16.06 2.35 -10.78
N ALA A 797 -14.74 2.25 -10.70
CA ALA A 797 -14.05 2.06 -9.43
C ALA A 797 -14.28 3.22 -8.45
N VAL A 798 -14.40 4.45 -8.97
CA VAL A 798 -14.71 5.64 -8.16
C VAL A 798 -16.20 5.64 -7.75
N GLU A 799 -17.13 5.29 -8.66
CA GLU A 799 -18.57 5.18 -8.35
C GLU A 799 -18.87 4.10 -7.31
N GLN A 800 -18.05 3.05 -7.24
CA GLN A 800 -18.17 2.02 -6.21
C GLN A 800 -17.44 2.37 -4.91
N ASP A 801 -16.86 3.58 -4.81
CA ASP A 801 -16.07 4.03 -3.65
C ASP A 801 -14.95 3.04 -3.28
N LEU A 802 -14.30 2.49 -4.31
CA LEU A 802 -13.12 1.65 -4.19
C LEU A 802 -11.84 2.45 -4.38
N MET A 803 -11.92 3.52 -5.16
CA MET A 803 -10.82 4.42 -5.48
C MET A 803 -11.32 5.86 -5.48
N LYS A 804 -10.46 6.81 -5.14
CA LYS A 804 -10.79 8.23 -5.18
C LYS A 804 -10.23 8.86 -6.45
N ASP A 805 -10.90 9.86 -6.98
CA ASP A 805 -10.39 10.72 -8.07
C ASP A 805 -10.14 12.15 -7.57
N ASP A 806 -9.52 12.95 -8.41
CA ASP A 806 -9.43 14.41 -8.26
C ASP A 806 -10.62 15.04 -8.98
N ALA A 807 -11.75 15.10 -8.30
CA ALA A 807 -13.01 15.57 -8.86
C ALA A 807 -12.94 17.03 -9.31
N ASP A 808 -12.15 17.88 -8.64
CA ASP A 808 -12.03 19.31 -8.95
C ASP A 808 -11.31 19.54 -10.29
N ASN A 809 -10.35 18.68 -10.62
CA ASN A 809 -9.58 18.74 -11.86
C ASN A 809 -10.00 17.69 -12.89
N ASN A 810 -10.99 16.85 -12.57
CA ASN A 810 -11.47 15.73 -13.40
C ASN A 810 -10.34 14.79 -13.84
N LYS A 811 -9.49 14.36 -12.87
CA LYS A 811 -8.34 13.48 -13.08
C LYS A 811 -8.45 12.22 -12.22
N PHE A 812 -8.00 11.11 -12.79
CA PHE A 812 -7.92 9.81 -12.11
C PHE A 812 -6.50 9.49 -11.62
N HIS A 813 -5.49 10.09 -12.20
CA HIS A 813 -4.06 9.80 -11.98
C HIS A 813 -3.69 8.34 -12.30
N PRO A 814 -3.89 7.87 -13.55
CA PRO A 814 -3.81 6.46 -13.93
C PRO A 814 -2.43 5.83 -13.70
N ALA A 815 -1.36 6.60 -13.84
CA ALA A 815 0.02 6.14 -13.71
C ALA A 815 0.53 6.09 -12.25
N PHE A 816 -0.27 6.51 -11.26
CA PHE A 816 0.16 6.45 -9.86
C PHE A 816 0.40 5.01 -9.42
N PRO A 817 1.54 4.71 -8.77
CA PRO A 817 1.85 3.38 -8.31
C PRO A 817 0.89 2.93 -7.21
N VAL A 818 0.55 1.65 -7.24
CA VAL A 818 -0.30 1.03 -6.23
C VAL A 818 0.50 -0.03 -5.47
N SER A 819 0.52 0.08 -4.15
CA SER A 819 1.19 -0.91 -3.31
C SER A 819 0.40 -2.23 -3.29
N LYS A 820 1.11 -3.35 -3.06
CA LYS A 820 0.47 -4.67 -2.90
C LYS A 820 -0.58 -4.66 -1.78
N LEU A 821 -0.31 -3.93 -0.69
CA LEU A 821 -1.25 -3.77 0.42
C LEU A 821 -2.52 -3.06 -0.05
N ARG A 822 -2.38 -1.95 -0.78
CA ARG A 822 -3.51 -1.19 -1.34
C ARG A 822 -4.35 -2.06 -2.26
N THR A 823 -3.71 -2.83 -3.15
CA THR A 823 -4.39 -3.77 -4.02
C THR A 823 -5.22 -4.78 -3.22
N CYS A 824 -4.63 -5.39 -2.18
CA CYS A 824 -5.35 -6.36 -1.34
C CYS A 824 -6.51 -5.72 -0.57
N LEU A 825 -6.33 -4.53 0.00
CA LEU A 825 -7.38 -3.82 0.74
C LEU A 825 -8.54 -3.43 -0.18
N THR A 826 -8.23 -2.88 -1.36
CA THR A 826 -9.26 -2.49 -2.33
C THR A 826 -9.99 -3.70 -2.90
N TRP A 827 -9.29 -4.82 -3.13
CA TRP A 827 -9.87 -6.09 -3.53
C TRP A 827 -10.83 -6.66 -2.49
N ASN A 828 -10.43 -6.65 -1.21
CA ASN A 828 -11.28 -7.10 -0.13
C ASN A 828 -12.53 -6.21 0.02
N ALA A 829 -12.37 -4.90 -0.10
CA ALA A 829 -13.50 -3.97 -0.07
C ALA A 829 -14.49 -4.24 -1.22
N ALA A 830 -14.01 -4.58 -2.42
CA ALA A 830 -14.86 -4.97 -3.54
C ALA A 830 -15.61 -6.30 -3.29
N LYS A 831 -14.94 -7.27 -2.66
CA LYS A 831 -15.57 -8.54 -2.23
C LYS A 831 -16.64 -8.32 -1.15
N GLU A 832 -16.35 -7.53 -0.13
CA GLU A 832 -17.28 -7.19 0.96
C GLU A 832 -18.54 -6.48 0.42
N LYS A 833 -18.36 -5.63 -0.61
CA LYS A 833 -19.48 -4.98 -1.31
C LYS A 833 -20.23 -5.92 -2.28
N GLY A 834 -19.82 -7.18 -2.40
CA GLY A 834 -20.46 -8.17 -3.29
C GLY A 834 -20.37 -7.83 -4.79
N LEU A 835 -19.31 -7.11 -5.19
CA LEU A 835 -19.16 -6.62 -6.57
C LEU A 835 -18.58 -7.65 -7.53
N PHE A 836 -18.07 -8.78 -7.04
CA PHE A 836 -17.53 -9.86 -7.86
C PHE A 836 -18.57 -10.96 -8.03
N ASP A 837 -18.63 -11.55 -9.23
CA ASP A 837 -19.50 -12.70 -9.49
C ASP A 837 -19.18 -13.86 -8.54
N LYS A 838 -20.23 -14.50 -8.00
CA LYS A 838 -20.13 -15.59 -7.02
C LYS A 838 -19.54 -16.91 -7.56
N THR A 839 -18.89 -16.89 -8.73
CA THR A 839 -18.43 -18.11 -9.41
C THR A 839 -16.96 -18.45 -9.20
N GLU A 840 -16.21 -17.66 -8.41
CA GLU A 840 -14.83 -18.00 -8.03
C GLU A 840 -14.67 -17.97 -6.50
N GLU A 841 -15.01 -19.09 -5.83
CA GLU A 841 -14.51 -19.45 -4.51
C GLU A 841 -13.21 -20.25 -4.61
#